data_6d78f1abc27df83f0bf3c08e4e8105b9
#
_entry.id   6d78f1abc27df83f0bf3c08e4e8105b9
#
_cell.length_a   1.000
_cell.length_b   1.000
_cell.length_c   1.000
_cell.angle_alpha   90.00
_cell.angle_beta   90.00
_cell.angle_gamma   90.00
#
_symmetry.space_group_name_H-M   'P 1'
#
loop_
_entity.id
_entity.type
_entity.pdbx_description
1 polymer ?
#
loop_
_entity_poly.entity_id
_entity_poly.type
_entity_poly.pdbx_seq_one_letter_code
_entity_poly.pdbx_strand_id
1 'polypeptide(L)'
;QKDPAGPWKVTVARYRGEDLALSFEDRVISPAVVHTIDGLKVEAENLSTEPGTTATISTRFNVNKKGEVEVAGTFKLLPLDTDLKLAIKTLDLVPLQPYFTERLNVVLTRGQVMLNGDVRLQQLAAATAAAPEAGKLSAAFSGQLAVADFSAVDKVDSSDFLKWKSLSFGHLDLHLNPDSVSIGEVALADFFARVIISPKGKLNLLQVVRQAEAASAAGPPKSAEQPTAVVSADGKAVAPVLAGSQPPLPVKVGKITLQGGDIKFTDNFIKPNYSADLKKIGGSINGLSSAAGSVATLDLRGSYDDIAPLQVKGQINPLVATPYLDVQADVKGIEMTALSPYSGKYAGYAIDKGKLSLFVKYKIEKNQLTAENRVFLDQLTFGAAVDSPEATKLPVTLAVALLKNAKGEIDINLPVAGSLDDPEFSIGGLLGSVIGNLLVKAVTAPFALLGSIFGGGEELSTVDFDFGLAAVTPSAQRRLEALAKALLDRPALKLDIEGQADPESDPEGLKRDRLTSKLTALKAEGVNKGNGESAAADAVGISAKEYPALLERVYRAEDFAKPRNVVGMVKTLPVDEMEKLILANTVVDESDLRELADRRAKAVRDWLLAHQVPAERLFLRPVKVAKPDGKSDAPVPAGGNRVVFALE
;
A
#
# COMPACT_ATOMS: atom_id res chain seq x y z
N GLN A 1 -23.04 41.67 -68.76
CA GLN A 1 -22.35 42.81 -68.13
C GLN A 1 -22.46 42.62 -66.62
N LYS A 2 -21.35 42.28 -65.95
CA LYS A 2 -21.28 42.34 -64.50
C LYS A 2 -21.17 43.79 -64.11
N ASP A 3 -22.12 44.21 -63.29
CA ASP A 3 -22.14 45.56 -62.68
C ASP A 3 -20.86 45.71 -61.82
N PRO A 4 -20.02 46.69 -61.98
CA PRO A 4 -18.80 46.91 -61.23
C PRO A 4 -19.02 47.63 -59.91
N ALA A 5 -20.24 47.60 -59.35
CA ALA A 5 -20.50 48.20 -58.06
C ALA A 5 -19.88 47.34 -56.99
N GLY A 6 -18.75 47.76 -56.49
CA GLY A 6 -18.12 47.16 -55.32
C GLY A 6 -19.07 47.06 -54.10
N PRO A 7 -18.78 46.31 -53.05
CA PRO A 7 -19.66 46.15 -51.90
C PRO A 7 -20.01 47.51 -51.30
N TRP A 8 -21.28 47.67 -50.92
CA TRP A 8 -21.80 48.92 -50.33
C TRP A 8 -20.97 49.28 -49.09
N LYS A 9 -20.48 50.50 -49.05
CA LYS A 9 -19.87 51.10 -47.86
C LYS A 9 -20.95 51.65 -46.96
N VAL A 10 -21.12 51.11 -45.80
CA VAL A 10 -22.07 51.56 -44.79
C VAL A 10 -21.29 52.04 -43.58
N THR A 11 -21.55 53.22 -43.09
CA THR A 11 -20.98 53.82 -41.88
C THR A 11 -22.08 54.29 -40.95
N VAL A 12 -22.02 53.87 -39.69
CA VAL A 12 -22.92 54.32 -38.61
C VAL A 12 -22.09 55.05 -37.58
N ALA A 13 -22.19 56.36 -37.46
CA ALA A 13 -21.38 57.17 -36.56
C ALA A 13 -21.62 56.79 -35.08
N ARG A 14 -22.86 56.54 -34.71
CA ARG A 14 -23.26 56.11 -33.38
C ARG A 14 -24.55 55.28 -33.44
N TYR A 15 -24.52 54.14 -32.70
CA TYR A 15 -25.72 53.35 -32.41
C TYR A 15 -25.94 53.33 -30.90
N ARG A 16 -27.14 53.52 -30.43
CA ARG A 16 -27.53 53.42 -29.03
C ARG A 16 -28.85 52.67 -28.92
N GLY A 17 -28.81 51.57 -28.17
CA GLY A 17 -29.97 50.78 -27.77
C GLY A 17 -30.08 50.75 -26.26
N GLU A 18 -31.25 51.01 -25.72
CA GLU A 18 -31.51 51.01 -24.29
C GLU A 18 -32.71 50.14 -23.97
N ASP A 19 -32.65 49.47 -22.83
CA ASP A 19 -33.74 48.69 -22.26
C ASP A 19 -34.28 47.56 -23.17
N LEU A 20 -33.41 47.01 -23.99
CA LEU A 20 -33.76 45.89 -24.86
C LEU A 20 -33.85 44.60 -24.04
N ALA A 21 -34.80 43.75 -24.43
CA ALA A 21 -34.93 42.40 -23.85
C ALA A 21 -34.94 41.38 -24.98
N LEU A 22 -34.21 40.26 -24.75
CA LEU A 22 -34.16 39.12 -25.66
C LEU A 22 -34.50 37.85 -24.90
N SER A 23 -35.25 36.97 -25.51
CA SER A 23 -35.50 35.63 -24.99
C SER A 23 -35.02 34.59 -26.00
N PHE A 24 -34.18 33.69 -25.57
CA PHE A 24 -33.65 32.60 -26.38
C PHE A 24 -34.13 31.28 -25.80
N GLU A 25 -34.87 30.50 -26.61
CA GLU A 25 -35.32 29.16 -26.27
C GLU A 25 -34.49 28.11 -27.02
N ASP A 26 -33.72 27.34 -26.31
CA ASP A 26 -33.00 26.20 -26.87
C ASP A 26 -33.86 24.93 -26.74
N ARG A 27 -34.29 24.39 -27.88
CA ARG A 27 -35.11 23.19 -28.01
C ARG A 27 -34.29 21.95 -28.42
N VAL A 28 -32.99 22.09 -28.62
CA VAL A 28 -32.10 20.96 -28.91
C VAL A 28 -31.97 20.10 -27.68
N ILE A 29 -32.14 20.69 -26.50
CA ILE A 29 -32.05 20.01 -25.21
C ILE A 29 -33.44 19.72 -24.67
N SER A 30 -33.61 18.60 -23.99
CA SER A 30 -34.88 18.21 -23.33
C SER A 30 -34.68 18.15 -21.80
N PRO A 31 -35.46 18.89 -20.99
CA PRO A 31 -36.44 19.90 -21.39
C PRO A 31 -35.83 21.14 -22.05
N ALA A 32 -36.59 21.82 -22.90
CA ALA A 32 -36.16 23.07 -23.55
C ALA A 32 -35.72 24.10 -22.50
N VAL A 33 -34.65 24.84 -22.80
CA VAL A 33 -34.06 25.82 -21.88
C VAL A 33 -34.33 27.22 -22.42
N VAL A 34 -34.86 28.09 -21.56
CA VAL A 34 -35.10 29.47 -21.88
C VAL A 34 -34.08 30.35 -21.15
N HIS A 35 -33.34 31.14 -21.89
CA HIS A 35 -32.45 32.15 -21.35
C HIS A 35 -32.99 33.54 -21.70
N THR A 36 -33.02 34.43 -20.73
CA THR A 36 -33.41 35.84 -20.93
C THR A 36 -32.19 36.74 -20.82
N ILE A 37 -32.16 37.74 -21.69
CA ILE A 37 -31.26 38.89 -21.59
C ILE A 37 -32.15 40.07 -21.32
N ASP A 38 -31.96 40.73 -20.19
CA ASP A 38 -32.79 41.80 -19.69
C ASP A 38 -31.97 43.08 -19.49
N GLY A 39 -32.59 44.25 -19.72
CA GLY A 39 -31.96 45.55 -19.51
C GLY A 39 -30.74 45.76 -20.39
N LEU A 40 -30.74 45.20 -21.60
CA LEU A 40 -29.64 45.32 -22.54
C LEU A 40 -29.46 46.77 -22.97
N LYS A 41 -28.28 47.30 -22.67
CA LYS A 41 -27.79 48.59 -23.15
C LYS A 41 -26.64 48.36 -24.10
N VAL A 42 -26.68 48.93 -25.27
CA VAL A 42 -25.64 48.84 -26.30
C VAL A 42 -25.32 50.24 -26.79
N GLU A 43 -24.05 50.59 -26.71
CA GLU A 43 -23.50 51.78 -27.37
C GLU A 43 -22.37 51.33 -28.29
N ALA A 44 -22.43 51.76 -29.53
CA ALA A 44 -21.37 51.50 -30.50
C ALA A 44 -21.13 52.79 -31.35
N GLU A 45 -19.86 53.06 -31.59
CA GLU A 45 -19.44 54.21 -32.37
C GLU A 45 -18.54 53.80 -33.52
N ASN A 46 -18.58 54.53 -34.58
CA ASN A 46 -17.75 54.38 -35.77
C ASN A 46 -17.86 53.01 -36.44
N LEU A 47 -19.07 52.42 -36.47
CA LEU A 47 -19.34 51.17 -37.16
C LEU A 47 -19.19 51.38 -38.68
N SER A 48 -18.32 50.59 -39.34
CA SER A 48 -18.13 50.70 -40.79
C SER A 48 -17.82 49.36 -41.43
N THR A 49 -18.34 49.16 -42.63
CA THR A 49 -17.92 48.02 -43.47
C THR A 49 -16.63 48.31 -44.23
N GLU A 50 -16.04 49.50 -44.08
CA GLU A 50 -14.78 49.87 -44.70
C GLU A 50 -13.60 49.15 -44.00
N PRO A 51 -12.77 48.43 -44.76
CA PRO A 51 -11.63 47.70 -44.17
C PRO A 51 -10.70 48.59 -43.32
N GLY A 52 -10.29 48.09 -42.18
CA GLY A 52 -9.36 48.77 -41.26
C GLY A 52 -10.03 49.80 -40.33
N THR A 53 -11.33 50.07 -40.46
CA THR A 53 -12.03 50.98 -39.56
C THR A 53 -12.17 50.37 -38.18
N THR A 54 -11.76 51.09 -37.14
CA THR A 54 -11.92 50.70 -35.74
C THR A 54 -13.22 51.26 -35.18
N ALA A 55 -14.09 50.38 -34.73
CA ALA A 55 -15.31 50.72 -34.00
C ALA A 55 -15.10 50.49 -32.49
N THR A 56 -15.86 51.24 -31.68
CA THR A 56 -15.96 50.96 -30.23
C THR A 56 -17.31 50.34 -29.93
N ILE A 57 -17.33 49.50 -28.89
CA ILE A 57 -18.55 48.90 -28.34
C ILE A 57 -18.54 48.97 -26.83
N SER A 58 -19.67 49.28 -26.24
CA SER A 58 -19.94 49.10 -24.80
C SER A 58 -21.33 48.51 -24.65
N THR A 59 -21.42 47.39 -23.99
CA THR A 59 -22.70 46.73 -23.73
C THR A 59 -22.77 46.22 -22.29
N ARG A 60 -23.94 46.33 -21.68
CA ARG A 60 -24.28 45.81 -20.37
C ARG A 60 -25.66 45.20 -20.40
N PHE A 61 -25.81 44.02 -19.81
CA PHE A 61 -27.07 43.30 -19.72
C PHE A 61 -27.09 42.33 -18.57
N ASN A 62 -28.27 41.86 -18.19
CA ASN A 62 -28.44 40.79 -17.22
C ASN A 62 -28.87 39.51 -17.94
N VAL A 63 -28.27 38.40 -17.56
CA VAL A 63 -28.65 37.04 -17.98
C VAL A 63 -29.55 36.45 -16.91
N ASN A 64 -30.72 35.95 -17.29
CA ASN A 64 -31.70 35.33 -16.38
C ASN A 64 -31.96 36.19 -15.14
N LYS A 65 -32.07 37.51 -15.31
CA LYS A 65 -32.39 38.56 -14.32
C LYS A 65 -31.32 38.80 -13.24
N LYS A 66 -30.25 37.96 -13.14
CA LYS A 66 -29.28 38.05 -12.05
C LYS A 66 -27.83 38.22 -12.50
N GLY A 67 -27.43 37.53 -13.57
CA GLY A 67 -26.03 37.53 -14.02
C GLY A 67 -25.74 38.80 -14.83
N GLU A 68 -25.03 39.76 -14.23
CA GLU A 68 -24.62 40.98 -14.96
C GLU A 68 -23.44 40.67 -15.87
N VAL A 69 -23.53 41.06 -17.12
CA VAL A 69 -22.49 40.95 -18.15
C VAL A 69 -22.17 42.31 -18.71
N GLU A 70 -20.90 42.65 -18.72
CA GLU A 70 -20.39 43.89 -19.35
C GLU A 70 -19.33 43.51 -20.40
N VAL A 71 -19.44 44.08 -21.59
CA VAL A 71 -18.43 43.97 -22.65
C VAL A 71 -18.15 45.36 -23.18
N ALA A 72 -16.89 45.77 -23.20
CA ALA A 72 -16.48 47.05 -23.73
C ALA A 72 -15.11 46.95 -24.42
N GLY A 73 -14.92 47.71 -25.49
CA GLY A 73 -13.65 47.74 -26.18
C GLY A 73 -13.74 48.18 -27.62
N THR A 74 -12.81 47.72 -28.41
CA THR A 74 -12.67 48.04 -29.83
C THR A 74 -12.74 46.81 -30.70
N PHE A 75 -13.22 46.97 -31.92
CA PHE A 75 -13.17 45.94 -32.93
C PHE A 75 -13.07 46.49 -34.34
N LYS A 76 -12.43 45.74 -35.21
CA LYS A 76 -12.47 45.92 -36.65
C LYS A 76 -13.23 44.77 -37.28
N LEU A 77 -14.08 45.05 -38.24
CA LEU A 77 -14.88 44.03 -38.90
C LEU A 77 -14.08 43.31 -40.01
N LEU A 78 -13.26 44.04 -40.73
CA LEU A 78 -12.52 43.56 -41.90
C LEU A 78 -11.08 44.10 -41.90
N PRO A 79 -10.02 43.26 -41.71
CA PRO A 79 -10.13 41.92 -41.16
C PRO A 79 -10.61 41.95 -39.71
N LEU A 80 -11.20 40.85 -39.22
CA LEU A 80 -11.64 40.78 -37.83
C LEU A 80 -10.43 40.94 -36.87
N ASP A 81 -10.54 41.96 -36.01
CA ASP A 81 -9.55 42.26 -34.97
C ASP A 81 -10.28 42.92 -33.81
N THR A 82 -10.18 42.31 -32.61
CA THR A 82 -10.91 42.77 -31.44
C THR A 82 -9.99 42.91 -30.22
N ASP A 83 -10.27 43.92 -29.40
CA ASP A 83 -9.71 44.07 -28.06
C ASP A 83 -10.85 44.44 -27.11
N LEU A 84 -11.40 43.44 -26.43
CA LEU A 84 -12.64 43.55 -25.65
C LEU A 84 -12.35 43.20 -24.18
N LYS A 85 -12.84 44.02 -23.26
CA LYS A 85 -12.93 43.73 -21.83
C LYS A 85 -14.26 43.04 -21.57
N LEU A 86 -14.20 41.86 -20.95
CA LEU A 86 -15.36 41.07 -20.55
C LEU A 86 -15.42 40.97 -19.03
N ALA A 87 -16.54 41.38 -18.43
CA ALA A 87 -16.81 41.17 -17.03
C ALA A 87 -18.18 40.48 -16.88
N ILE A 88 -18.15 39.37 -16.16
CA ILE A 88 -19.34 38.61 -15.75
C ILE A 88 -19.38 38.61 -14.23
N LYS A 89 -20.50 39.08 -13.67
CA LYS A 89 -20.72 39.12 -12.22
C LYS A 89 -21.91 38.23 -11.88
N THR A 90 -21.70 37.32 -10.93
CA THR A 90 -22.75 36.49 -10.33
C THR A 90 -23.68 35.76 -11.31
N LEU A 91 -23.12 35.20 -12.39
CA LEU A 91 -23.89 34.36 -13.31
C LEU A 91 -24.26 33.04 -12.65
N ASP A 92 -25.57 32.78 -12.48
CA ASP A 92 -26.07 31.56 -11.87
C ASP A 92 -25.84 30.35 -12.81
N LEU A 93 -25.22 29.26 -12.28
CA LEU A 93 -24.97 28.03 -13.04
C LEU A 93 -26.17 27.08 -13.09
N VAL A 94 -27.14 27.21 -12.17
CA VAL A 94 -28.28 26.27 -12.07
C VAL A 94 -29.12 26.27 -13.36
N PRO A 95 -29.42 27.41 -14.01
CA PRO A 95 -30.16 27.44 -15.28
C PRO A 95 -29.41 26.74 -16.43
N LEU A 96 -28.10 26.58 -16.34
CA LEU A 96 -27.29 25.90 -17.35
C LEU A 96 -27.26 24.37 -17.14
N GLN A 97 -27.82 23.85 -16.05
CA GLN A 97 -27.81 22.44 -15.71
C GLN A 97 -28.28 21.51 -16.84
N PRO A 98 -29.34 21.78 -17.61
CA PRO A 98 -29.79 20.89 -18.67
C PRO A 98 -28.72 20.58 -19.72
N TYR A 99 -27.75 21.48 -19.95
CA TYR A 99 -26.67 21.28 -20.91
C TYR A 99 -25.67 20.18 -20.54
N PHE A 100 -25.58 19.79 -19.26
CA PHE A 100 -24.65 18.77 -18.82
C PHE A 100 -25.29 17.59 -18.07
N THR A 101 -26.59 17.67 -17.72
CA THR A 101 -27.30 16.59 -17.00
C THR A 101 -27.39 15.28 -17.77
N GLU A 102 -27.34 15.29 -19.09
CA GLU A 102 -27.30 14.06 -19.88
C GLU A 102 -25.97 13.33 -19.74
N ARG A 103 -24.90 14.06 -19.47
CA ARG A 103 -23.53 13.54 -19.34
C ARG A 103 -23.07 13.32 -17.90
N LEU A 104 -23.74 13.96 -16.93
CA LEU A 104 -23.36 13.90 -15.53
C LEU A 104 -24.49 13.35 -14.65
N ASN A 105 -24.13 12.49 -13.72
CA ASN A 105 -25.04 11.92 -12.71
C ASN A 105 -25.12 12.77 -11.43
N VAL A 106 -24.97 14.07 -11.53
CA VAL A 106 -25.07 15.02 -10.42
C VAL A 106 -26.11 16.08 -10.71
N VAL A 107 -26.73 16.61 -9.66
CA VAL A 107 -27.65 17.74 -9.73
C VAL A 107 -27.00 18.93 -9.06
N LEU A 108 -26.86 20.01 -9.84
CA LEU A 108 -26.33 21.26 -9.35
C LEU A 108 -27.44 22.01 -8.59
N THR A 109 -27.19 22.36 -7.36
CA THR A 109 -28.15 23.04 -6.50
C THR A 109 -27.80 24.52 -6.32
N ARG A 110 -26.54 24.88 -6.43
CA ARG A 110 -26.03 26.28 -6.36
C ARG A 110 -24.72 26.38 -7.14
N GLY A 111 -24.40 27.59 -7.55
CA GLY A 111 -23.11 27.93 -8.15
C GLY A 111 -23.19 29.25 -8.88
N GLN A 112 -22.19 30.10 -8.69
CA GLN A 112 -22.10 31.41 -9.35
C GLN A 112 -20.76 31.56 -10.04
N VAL A 113 -20.78 32.00 -11.29
CA VAL A 113 -19.56 32.28 -12.07
C VAL A 113 -19.30 33.78 -12.09
N MET A 114 -18.05 34.11 -11.90
CA MET A 114 -17.50 35.46 -12.08
C MET A 114 -16.30 35.35 -13.02
N LEU A 115 -16.27 36.20 -14.03
CA LEU A 115 -15.20 36.27 -15.01
C LEU A 115 -14.81 37.74 -15.22
N ASN A 116 -13.53 38.02 -15.27
CA ASN A 116 -13.03 39.34 -15.62
C ASN A 116 -11.75 39.20 -16.42
N GLY A 117 -11.67 39.81 -17.59
CA GLY A 117 -10.48 39.73 -18.43
C GLY A 117 -10.64 40.39 -19.80
N ASP A 118 -9.57 40.28 -20.54
CA ASP A 118 -9.47 40.82 -21.90
C ASP A 118 -9.60 39.67 -22.92
N VAL A 119 -10.42 39.86 -23.93
CA VAL A 119 -10.68 38.94 -25.05
C VAL A 119 -10.16 39.56 -26.33
N ARG A 120 -9.28 38.85 -27.01
CA ARG A 120 -8.80 39.23 -28.35
C ARG A 120 -9.15 38.15 -29.35
N LEU A 121 -9.82 38.58 -30.43
CA LEU A 121 -10.09 37.71 -31.58
C LEU A 121 -9.44 38.37 -32.80
N GLN A 122 -8.65 37.61 -33.53
CA GLN A 122 -7.92 38.14 -34.66
C GLN A 122 -7.95 37.16 -35.83
N GLN A 123 -8.32 37.65 -36.99
CA GLN A 123 -8.20 36.87 -38.21
C GLN A 123 -6.76 36.92 -38.70
N LEU A 124 -6.08 35.76 -38.73
CA LEU A 124 -4.72 35.67 -39.23
C LEU A 124 -4.66 35.97 -40.72
N ALA A 125 -3.66 36.75 -41.15
CA ALA A 125 -3.50 37.15 -42.55
C ALA A 125 -3.48 35.95 -43.52
N ALA A 126 -3.89 36.17 -44.78
CA ALA A 126 -4.03 35.11 -45.77
C ALA A 126 -2.70 34.32 -45.97
N ALA A 127 -2.83 33.00 -46.08
CA ALA A 127 -1.72 32.07 -46.15
C ALA A 127 -0.75 32.35 -47.30
N THR A 128 0.51 32.40 -46.96
CA THR A 128 1.61 32.10 -47.90
C THR A 128 2.01 30.65 -47.69
N ALA A 129 2.70 30.02 -48.63
CA ALA A 129 3.13 28.62 -48.52
C ALA A 129 3.99 28.33 -47.24
N ALA A 130 4.46 29.37 -46.55
CA ALA A 130 5.20 29.33 -45.30
C ALA A 130 4.32 29.45 -44.03
N ALA A 131 3.02 29.70 -44.13
CA ALA A 131 2.12 29.89 -42.98
C ALA A 131 0.77 29.19 -43.24
N PRO A 132 0.65 27.88 -43.00
CA PRO A 132 -0.55 27.08 -43.29
C PRO A 132 -1.77 27.44 -42.42
N GLU A 133 -1.61 28.25 -41.38
CA GLU A 133 -2.65 28.67 -40.44
C GLU A 133 -3.39 29.96 -40.86
N ALA A 134 -2.98 30.54 -41.98
CA ALA A 134 -3.57 31.81 -42.44
C ALA A 134 -5.02 31.66 -42.87
N GLY A 135 -5.82 32.66 -42.49
CA GLY A 135 -7.28 32.62 -42.61
C GLY A 135 -7.98 31.98 -41.42
N LYS A 136 -7.27 31.31 -40.50
CA LYS A 136 -7.85 30.85 -39.25
C LYS A 136 -8.06 32.00 -38.27
N LEU A 137 -8.98 31.77 -37.34
CA LEU A 137 -9.22 32.66 -36.22
C LEU A 137 -8.25 32.35 -35.10
N SER A 138 -7.47 33.34 -34.65
CA SER A 138 -6.74 33.31 -33.38
C SER A 138 -7.63 33.94 -32.31
N ALA A 139 -7.68 33.31 -31.13
CA ALA A 139 -8.37 33.82 -29.96
C ALA A 139 -7.44 33.81 -28.74
N ALA A 140 -7.52 34.86 -27.94
CA ALA A 140 -6.82 34.93 -26.66
C ALA A 140 -7.75 35.48 -25.59
N PHE A 141 -7.62 34.90 -24.39
CA PHE A 141 -8.26 35.40 -23.17
C PHE A 141 -7.22 35.54 -22.09
N SER A 142 -7.11 36.73 -21.51
CA SER A 142 -6.25 36.98 -20.35
C SER A 142 -7.06 37.56 -19.21
N GLY A 143 -7.11 36.89 -18.04
CA GLY A 143 -7.97 37.37 -16.96
C GLY A 143 -8.01 36.46 -15.75
N GLN A 144 -9.17 36.44 -15.11
CA GLN A 144 -9.46 35.60 -13.94
C GLN A 144 -10.88 35.06 -13.99
N LEU A 145 -11.04 33.85 -13.52
CA LEU A 145 -12.32 33.14 -13.40
C LEU A 145 -12.50 32.68 -11.95
N ALA A 146 -13.71 32.81 -11.42
CA ALA A 146 -14.07 32.22 -10.14
C ALA A 146 -15.44 31.52 -10.22
N VAL A 147 -15.58 30.43 -9.52
CA VAL A 147 -16.84 29.74 -9.27
C VAL A 147 -17.07 29.73 -7.76
N ALA A 148 -18.05 30.49 -7.29
CA ALA A 148 -18.38 30.65 -5.87
C ALA A 148 -19.64 29.87 -5.50
N ASP A 149 -19.74 29.54 -4.21
CA ASP A 149 -20.90 28.90 -3.59
C ASP A 149 -21.43 27.68 -4.36
N PHE A 150 -20.52 26.88 -4.87
CA PHE A 150 -20.88 25.69 -5.65
C PHE A 150 -21.40 24.56 -4.74
N SER A 151 -22.49 23.94 -5.15
CA SER A 151 -23.04 22.76 -4.48
C SER A 151 -23.70 21.83 -5.49
N ALA A 152 -23.28 20.58 -5.47
CA ALA A 152 -23.86 19.50 -6.24
C ALA A 152 -24.25 18.33 -5.31
N VAL A 153 -25.37 17.69 -5.62
CA VAL A 153 -25.86 16.50 -4.92
C VAL A 153 -25.88 15.30 -5.86
N ASP A 154 -25.78 14.11 -5.29
CA ASP A 154 -25.96 12.87 -6.02
C ASP A 154 -27.42 12.78 -6.54
N LYS A 155 -27.57 12.32 -7.79
CA LYS A 155 -28.89 12.23 -8.44
C LYS A 155 -29.77 11.14 -7.87
N VAL A 156 -29.19 10.11 -7.23
CA VAL A 156 -29.91 8.92 -6.77
C VAL A 156 -30.47 9.12 -5.37
N ASP A 157 -29.65 9.59 -4.44
CA ASP A 157 -30.00 9.71 -3.02
C ASP A 157 -30.14 11.16 -2.53
N SER A 158 -29.89 12.13 -3.42
CA SER A 158 -29.92 13.59 -3.13
C SER A 158 -28.96 14.01 -2.01
N SER A 159 -27.97 13.17 -1.69
CA SER A 159 -26.98 13.50 -0.70
C SER A 159 -25.92 14.45 -1.25
N ASP A 160 -25.31 15.24 -0.38
CA ASP A 160 -24.20 16.11 -0.74
C ASP A 160 -23.08 15.31 -1.42
N PHE A 161 -22.69 15.75 -2.62
CA PHE A 161 -21.66 15.09 -3.41
C PHE A 161 -20.37 15.93 -3.48
N LEU A 162 -20.47 17.17 -3.95
CA LEU A 162 -19.34 18.06 -4.12
C LEU A 162 -19.75 19.49 -3.80
N LYS A 163 -19.00 20.20 -2.97
CA LYS A 163 -19.25 21.59 -2.59
C LYS A 163 -17.94 22.34 -2.46
N TRP A 164 -17.96 23.64 -2.70
CA TRP A 164 -16.89 24.55 -2.29
C TRP A 164 -17.43 25.96 -2.12
N LYS A 165 -16.76 26.75 -1.30
CA LYS A 165 -17.05 28.17 -1.15
C LYS A 165 -16.49 28.98 -2.30
N SER A 166 -15.25 28.70 -2.70
CA SER A 166 -14.61 29.39 -3.82
C SER A 166 -13.62 28.48 -4.54
N LEU A 167 -13.72 28.45 -5.86
CA LEU A 167 -12.71 27.94 -6.78
C LEU A 167 -12.33 29.09 -7.71
N SER A 168 -11.08 29.54 -7.67
CA SER A 168 -10.60 30.65 -8.46
C SER A 168 -9.40 30.29 -9.32
N PHE A 169 -9.33 30.89 -10.50
CA PHE A 169 -8.25 30.81 -11.47
C PHE A 169 -7.73 32.22 -11.71
N GLY A 170 -6.55 32.53 -11.16
CA GLY A 170 -5.90 33.82 -11.30
C GLY A 170 -4.84 33.77 -12.39
N HIS A 171 -4.65 34.90 -13.09
CA HIS A 171 -3.71 35.03 -14.20
C HIS A 171 -3.91 33.93 -15.25
N LEU A 172 -5.17 33.75 -15.66
CA LEU A 172 -5.57 32.83 -16.70
C LEU A 172 -5.20 33.43 -18.06
N ASP A 173 -4.45 32.68 -18.86
CA ASP A 173 -4.01 33.08 -20.19
C ASP A 173 -4.21 31.88 -21.13
N LEU A 174 -5.24 32.03 -21.99
CA LEU A 174 -5.71 31.01 -22.91
C LEU A 174 -5.49 31.46 -24.34
N HIS A 175 -4.90 30.64 -25.15
CA HIS A 175 -4.70 30.91 -26.56
C HIS A 175 -5.25 29.78 -27.43
N LEU A 176 -5.85 30.18 -28.54
CA LEU A 176 -6.28 29.33 -29.66
C LEU A 176 -5.54 29.77 -30.91
N ASN A 177 -4.90 28.85 -31.59
CA ASN A 177 -4.06 29.10 -32.78
C ASN A 177 -2.94 30.15 -32.56
N PRO A 178 -1.84 29.73 -31.85
CA PRO A 178 -1.54 28.38 -31.34
C PRO A 178 -2.18 28.10 -29.99
N ASP A 179 -2.58 26.84 -29.78
CA ASP A 179 -3.26 26.42 -28.55
C ASP A 179 -2.31 26.40 -27.36
N SER A 180 -2.68 27.08 -26.27
CA SER A 180 -1.95 27.01 -24.99
C SER A 180 -2.85 27.43 -23.83
N VAL A 181 -2.56 26.86 -22.66
CA VAL A 181 -3.24 27.15 -21.38
C VAL A 181 -2.20 27.48 -20.32
N SER A 182 -2.21 28.72 -19.83
CA SER A 182 -1.38 29.13 -18.70
C SER A 182 -2.27 29.68 -17.58
N ILE A 183 -2.07 29.16 -16.37
CA ILE A 183 -2.80 29.56 -15.16
C ILE A 183 -1.77 29.92 -14.11
N GLY A 184 -1.76 31.18 -13.65
CA GLY A 184 -0.83 31.60 -12.61
C GLY A 184 -1.13 30.92 -11.26
N GLU A 185 -2.40 30.96 -10.86
CA GLU A 185 -2.85 30.35 -9.59
C GLU A 185 -4.24 29.74 -9.72
N VAL A 186 -4.42 28.54 -9.14
CA VAL A 186 -5.71 27.92 -8.86
C VAL A 186 -5.86 27.85 -7.34
N ALA A 187 -6.95 28.41 -6.79
CA ALA A 187 -7.24 28.32 -5.36
C ALA A 187 -8.62 27.70 -5.12
N LEU A 188 -8.66 26.64 -4.31
CA LEU A 188 -9.89 25.96 -3.89
C LEU A 188 -10.02 26.08 -2.37
N ALA A 189 -11.10 26.70 -1.91
CA ALA A 189 -11.33 26.98 -0.50
C ALA A 189 -12.66 26.39 0.00
N ASP A 190 -12.61 25.87 1.23
CA ASP A 190 -13.74 25.32 1.98
C ASP A 190 -14.53 24.31 1.15
N PHE A 191 -13.82 23.28 0.67
CA PHE A 191 -14.40 22.26 -0.20
C PHE A 191 -14.80 21.01 0.56
N PHE A 192 -15.86 20.38 0.09
CA PHE A 192 -16.35 19.10 0.56
C PHE A 192 -16.50 18.13 -0.63
N ALA A 193 -16.05 16.89 -0.45
CA ALA A 193 -16.29 15.83 -1.42
C ALA A 193 -16.73 14.55 -0.70
N ARG A 194 -17.74 13.86 -1.27
CA ARG A 194 -18.17 12.55 -0.80
C ARG A 194 -17.69 11.47 -1.75
N VAL A 195 -16.89 10.53 -1.22
CA VAL A 195 -16.33 9.40 -1.93
C VAL A 195 -16.99 8.13 -1.41
N ILE A 196 -17.69 7.40 -2.26
CA ILE A 196 -18.44 6.20 -1.88
C ILE A 196 -18.00 5.01 -2.73
N ILE A 197 -17.67 3.90 -2.07
CA ILE A 197 -17.63 2.57 -2.69
C ILE A 197 -19.02 1.93 -2.53
N SER A 198 -19.67 1.62 -3.65
CA SER A 198 -20.99 0.98 -3.65
C SER A 198 -20.92 -0.46 -3.13
N PRO A 199 -22.06 -1.12 -2.77
CA PRO A 199 -22.08 -2.53 -2.40
C PRO A 199 -21.54 -3.49 -3.48
N LYS A 200 -21.40 -3.02 -4.72
CA LYS A 200 -20.82 -3.76 -5.85
C LYS A 200 -19.32 -3.44 -6.07
N GLY A 201 -18.66 -2.72 -5.14
CA GLY A 201 -17.26 -2.36 -5.24
C GLY A 201 -16.96 -1.24 -6.25
N LYS A 202 -17.96 -0.49 -6.74
CA LYS A 202 -17.76 0.60 -7.71
C LYS A 202 -17.68 1.94 -7.00
N LEU A 203 -16.67 2.75 -7.40
CA LEU A 203 -16.46 4.10 -6.89
C LEU A 203 -17.45 5.09 -7.52
N ASN A 204 -18.17 5.91 -6.72
CA ASN A 204 -19.13 6.90 -7.20
C ASN A 204 -18.51 7.94 -8.12
N LEU A 205 -17.24 8.35 -7.89
CA LEU A 205 -16.53 9.32 -8.74
C LEU A 205 -16.41 8.85 -10.20
N LEU A 206 -16.26 7.53 -10.43
CA LEU A 206 -16.23 6.95 -11.77
C LEU A 206 -17.62 6.89 -12.43
N GLN A 207 -18.69 7.07 -11.65
CA GLN A 207 -20.05 7.05 -12.13
C GLN A 207 -20.62 8.46 -12.39
N VAL A 208 -19.86 9.51 -12.07
CA VAL A 208 -20.26 10.91 -12.30
C VAL A 208 -20.42 11.19 -13.78
N VAL A 209 -19.48 10.74 -14.60
CA VAL A 209 -19.60 10.84 -16.05
C VAL A 209 -20.37 9.62 -16.54
N ARG A 210 -21.54 9.84 -17.12
CA ARG A 210 -22.26 8.78 -17.83
C ARG A 210 -21.38 8.32 -19.00
N GLN A 211 -20.87 7.10 -18.93
CA GLN A 211 -20.45 6.41 -20.12
C GLN A 211 -21.71 6.26 -20.97
N ALA A 212 -21.70 6.79 -22.20
CA ALA A 212 -22.73 6.48 -23.16
C ALA A 212 -22.82 4.96 -23.19
N GLU A 213 -23.94 4.38 -22.74
CA GLU A 213 -24.22 2.98 -22.96
C GLU A 213 -24.13 2.81 -24.46
N ALA A 214 -23.06 2.16 -24.92
CA ALA A 214 -22.98 1.71 -26.29
C ALA A 214 -24.26 0.92 -26.51
N ALA A 215 -25.11 1.44 -27.39
CA ALA A 215 -26.40 0.87 -27.73
C ALA A 215 -26.21 -0.62 -28.05
N SER A 216 -26.45 -1.47 -27.06
CA SER A 216 -26.49 -2.92 -27.17
C SER A 216 -27.84 -3.35 -27.76
N ALA A 217 -28.19 -2.75 -28.89
CA ALA A 217 -29.38 -3.07 -29.65
C ALA A 217 -29.11 -2.92 -31.17
N ALA A 218 -28.05 -3.56 -31.63
CA ALA A 218 -27.90 -3.94 -33.03
C ALA A 218 -27.10 -5.24 -33.08
N GLY A 219 -27.66 -6.25 -33.69
CA GLY A 219 -27.06 -7.58 -33.87
C GLY A 219 -25.65 -7.54 -34.47
N PRO A 220 -24.96 -8.67 -34.51
CA PRO A 220 -23.53 -8.70 -34.86
C PRO A 220 -23.29 -8.02 -36.21
N PRO A 221 -22.37 -7.05 -36.29
CA PRO A 221 -22.03 -6.46 -37.57
C PRO A 221 -21.42 -7.55 -38.44
N LYS A 222 -21.97 -7.74 -39.64
CA LYS A 222 -21.35 -8.46 -40.72
C LYS A 222 -19.92 -7.91 -40.89
N SER A 223 -18.99 -8.82 -40.99
CA SER A 223 -17.55 -8.62 -41.20
C SER A 223 -17.22 -7.30 -41.92
N ALA A 224 -16.62 -6.38 -41.18
CA ALA A 224 -15.85 -5.30 -41.77
C ALA A 224 -14.53 -5.90 -42.22
N GLU A 225 -14.21 -5.74 -43.50
CA GLU A 225 -12.96 -6.11 -44.14
C GLU A 225 -11.78 -5.60 -43.31
N GLN A 226 -10.88 -6.49 -42.95
CA GLN A 226 -9.57 -6.14 -42.43
C GLN A 226 -8.87 -5.19 -43.41
N PRO A 227 -8.27 -4.09 -42.95
CA PRO A 227 -7.42 -3.29 -43.83
C PRO A 227 -6.24 -4.16 -44.26
N THR A 228 -6.18 -4.47 -45.54
CA THR A 228 -5.05 -5.13 -46.19
C THR A 228 -3.79 -4.31 -45.96
N ALA A 229 -2.80 -4.93 -45.30
CA ALA A 229 -1.47 -4.35 -45.17
C ALA A 229 -0.90 -4.13 -46.59
N VAL A 230 -0.56 -2.89 -46.88
CA VAL A 230 0.20 -2.54 -48.08
C VAL A 230 1.64 -3.00 -47.88
N VAL A 231 2.02 -4.08 -48.51
CA VAL A 231 3.39 -4.57 -48.51
C VAL A 231 4.18 -3.76 -49.55
N SER A 232 5.19 -3.01 -49.10
CA SER A 232 6.14 -2.39 -50.02
C SER A 232 7.07 -3.46 -50.63
N ALA A 233 7.63 -3.18 -51.80
CA ALA A 233 8.38 -4.11 -52.64
C ALA A 233 9.66 -4.73 -51.98
N ASP A 234 10.01 -4.35 -50.76
CA ASP A 234 11.21 -4.83 -50.04
C ASP A 234 10.90 -5.69 -48.79
N GLY A 235 9.69 -6.20 -48.63
CA GLY A 235 9.37 -7.24 -47.63
C GLY A 235 9.53 -6.88 -46.16
N LYS A 236 9.64 -5.59 -45.79
CA LYS A 236 9.62 -5.12 -44.38
C LYS A 236 8.23 -4.58 -44.04
N ALA A 237 7.60 -5.16 -43.03
CA ALA A 237 6.38 -4.67 -42.46
C ALA A 237 6.63 -3.25 -41.88
N VAL A 238 6.04 -2.24 -42.54
CA VAL A 238 5.99 -0.88 -42.00
C VAL A 238 4.80 -0.87 -41.06
N ALA A 239 5.03 -0.66 -39.77
CA ALA A 239 3.97 -0.39 -38.80
C ALA A 239 3.13 0.78 -39.31
N PRO A 240 1.77 0.76 -39.20
CA PRO A 240 0.97 1.87 -39.61
C PRO A 240 1.35 3.10 -38.78
N VAL A 241 1.94 4.08 -39.45
CA VAL A 241 2.09 5.42 -38.88
C VAL A 241 0.67 5.94 -38.71
N LEU A 242 0.19 5.97 -37.47
CA LEU A 242 -1.02 6.73 -37.11
C LEU A 242 -0.76 8.19 -37.46
N ALA A 243 -1.27 8.59 -38.63
CA ALA A 243 -1.23 9.97 -39.08
C ALA A 243 -2.00 10.84 -38.07
N GLY A 244 -1.30 11.81 -37.46
CA GLY A 244 -1.91 12.95 -36.78
C GLY A 244 -2.08 12.82 -35.26
N SER A 245 -1.05 12.49 -34.49
CA SER A 245 -1.00 12.95 -33.10
C SER A 245 -0.70 14.45 -33.13
N GLN A 246 -1.72 15.28 -32.98
CA GLN A 246 -1.50 16.71 -32.66
C GLN A 246 -0.57 16.77 -31.44
N PRO A 247 0.40 17.69 -31.40
CA PRO A 247 1.23 17.86 -30.22
C PRO A 247 0.32 18.12 -29.01
N PRO A 248 0.64 17.53 -27.85
CA PRO A 248 -0.18 17.69 -26.65
C PRO A 248 -0.31 19.18 -26.31
N LEU A 249 -1.53 19.61 -25.96
CA LEU A 249 -1.82 20.98 -25.55
C LEU A 249 -0.82 21.44 -24.48
N PRO A 250 -0.06 22.53 -24.71
CA PRO A 250 0.81 23.10 -23.70
C PRO A 250 -0.01 23.64 -22.53
N VAL A 251 0.15 23.03 -21.36
CA VAL A 251 -0.52 23.43 -20.12
C VAL A 251 0.52 23.80 -19.08
N LYS A 252 0.34 24.95 -18.43
CA LYS A 252 1.16 25.41 -17.32
C LYS A 252 0.28 25.93 -16.19
N VAL A 253 0.50 25.43 -14.96
CA VAL A 253 -0.15 25.94 -13.75
C VAL A 253 0.95 26.31 -12.75
N GLY A 254 1.05 27.60 -12.43
CA GLY A 254 2.08 28.12 -11.54
C GLY A 254 1.94 27.56 -10.11
N LYS A 255 0.73 27.71 -9.54
CA LYS A 255 0.43 27.27 -8.18
C LYS A 255 -1.01 26.78 -8.07
N ILE A 256 -1.21 25.68 -7.34
CA ILE A 256 -2.52 25.24 -6.87
C ILE A 256 -2.52 25.32 -5.36
N THR A 257 -3.49 26.00 -4.77
CA THR A 257 -3.67 26.15 -3.31
C THR A 257 -4.98 25.50 -2.90
N LEU A 258 -4.91 24.61 -1.90
CA LEU A 258 -6.06 23.97 -1.26
C LEU A 258 -6.18 24.47 0.17
N GLN A 259 -7.41 24.77 0.63
CA GLN A 259 -7.66 25.22 1.99
C GLN A 259 -9.01 24.72 2.49
N GLY A 260 -9.03 24.24 3.75
CA GLY A 260 -10.28 23.90 4.45
C GLY A 260 -11.08 22.78 3.81
N GLY A 261 -10.40 21.79 3.22
CA GLY A 261 -11.06 20.67 2.54
C GLY A 261 -11.51 19.57 3.50
N ASP A 262 -12.71 19.07 3.28
CA ASP A 262 -13.28 17.91 3.97
C ASP A 262 -13.67 16.84 2.93
N ILE A 263 -13.15 15.61 3.09
CA ILE A 263 -13.49 14.49 2.23
C ILE A 263 -14.10 13.39 3.09
N LYS A 264 -15.37 13.07 2.84
CA LYS A 264 -16.06 11.98 3.51
C LYS A 264 -16.00 10.71 2.66
N PHE A 265 -15.31 9.70 3.17
CA PHE A 265 -15.21 8.39 2.54
C PHE A 265 -16.21 7.43 3.18
N THR A 266 -16.91 6.63 2.36
CA THR A 266 -17.79 5.55 2.84
C THR A 266 -17.60 4.32 1.98
N ASP A 267 -17.33 3.18 2.60
CA ASP A 267 -17.25 1.88 1.95
C ASP A 267 -18.48 1.03 2.31
N ASN A 268 -19.39 0.86 1.35
CA ASN A 268 -20.58 0.05 1.47
C ASN A 268 -20.38 -1.41 1.01
N PHE A 269 -19.21 -1.72 0.43
CA PHE A 269 -18.85 -3.10 0.05
C PHE A 269 -18.53 -3.96 1.28
N ILE A 270 -18.03 -3.33 2.35
CA ILE A 270 -17.77 -3.95 3.64
C ILE A 270 -19.05 -3.91 4.51
N LYS A 271 -19.27 -4.97 5.30
CA LYS A 271 -20.35 -5.02 6.29
C LYS A 271 -19.79 -5.35 7.68
N PRO A 272 -20.17 -4.57 8.73
CA PRO A 272 -20.88 -3.28 8.67
C PRO A 272 -20.10 -2.24 7.86
N ASN A 273 -20.80 -1.23 7.33
CA ASN A 273 -20.18 -0.21 6.48
C ASN A 273 -19.04 0.51 7.21
N TYR A 274 -17.97 0.81 6.47
CA TYR A 274 -16.87 1.62 6.97
C TYR A 274 -17.03 3.07 6.51
N SER A 275 -16.69 4.02 7.38
CA SER A 275 -16.64 5.44 7.03
C SER A 275 -15.41 6.08 7.67
N ALA A 276 -14.85 7.06 6.97
CA ALA A 276 -13.71 7.85 7.40
C ALA A 276 -13.83 9.28 6.90
N ASP A 277 -13.43 10.25 7.70
CA ASP A 277 -13.42 11.65 7.36
C ASP A 277 -11.99 12.18 7.25
N LEU A 278 -11.60 12.67 6.05
CA LEU A 278 -10.38 13.43 5.90
C LEU A 278 -10.72 14.90 6.06
N LYS A 279 -10.15 15.55 7.07
CA LYS A 279 -10.50 16.89 7.50
C LYS A 279 -9.37 17.88 7.30
N LYS A 280 -9.74 19.16 7.13
CA LYS A 280 -8.78 20.29 7.08
C LYS A 280 -7.71 20.10 6.02
N ILE A 281 -8.08 19.47 4.90
CA ILE A 281 -7.17 19.27 3.79
C ILE A 281 -6.74 20.63 3.24
N GLY A 282 -5.44 20.84 3.20
CA GLY A 282 -4.86 22.09 2.69
C GLY A 282 -3.42 21.90 2.27
N GLY A 283 -2.89 22.92 1.59
CA GLY A 283 -1.52 22.92 1.10
C GLY A 283 -1.39 23.43 -0.33
N SER A 284 -0.32 23.06 -1.02
CA SER A 284 -0.06 23.55 -2.37
C SER A 284 0.65 22.56 -3.29
N ILE A 285 0.42 22.76 -4.59
CA ILE A 285 1.20 22.16 -5.69
C ILE A 285 1.77 23.30 -6.51
N ASN A 286 3.08 23.30 -6.76
CA ASN A 286 3.74 24.41 -7.44
C ASN A 286 4.50 23.93 -8.68
N GLY A 287 4.35 24.64 -9.80
CA GLY A 287 5.12 24.41 -11.02
C GLY A 287 4.64 23.26 -11.90
N LEU A 288 3.33 22.97 -11.92
CA LEU A 288 2.74 21.93 -12.76
C LEU A 288 2.77 22.33 -14.24
N SER A 289 3.31 21.48 -15.11
CA SER A 289 3.44 21.77 -16.54
C SER A 289 3.45 20.51 -17.40
N SER A 290 2.91 20.60 -18.60
CA SER A 290 3.00 19.55 -19.62
C SER A 290 4.34 19.56 -20.38
N ALA A 291 5.25 20.50 -20.10
CA ALA A 291 6.57 20.54 -20.72
C ALA A 291 7.40 19.34 -20.30
N ALA A 292 8.14 18.76 -21.24
CA ALA A 292 9.00 17.62 -20.98
C ALA A 292 10.04 17.95 -19.90
N GLY A 293 10.22 17.04 -18.92
CA GLY A 293 11.19 17.21 -17.82
C GLY A 293 10.77 18.19 -16.72
N SER A 294 9.59 18.81 -16.81
CA SER A 294 9.05 19.62 -15.71
C SER A 294 8.62 18.75 -14.55
N VAL A 295 8.78 19.24 -13.33
CA VAL A 295 8.36 18.56 -12.10
C VAL A 295 7.74 19.58 -11.16
N ALA A 296 6.51 19.29 -10.71
CA ALA A 296 5.81 20.09 -9.72
C ALA A 296 6.12 19.60 -8.30
N THR A 297 6.21 20.52 -7.34
CA THR A 297 6.33 20.19 -5.92
C THR A 297 4.96 20.13 -5.25
N LEU A 298 4.76 19.14 -4.38
CA LEU A 298 3.52 18.89 -3.63
C LEU A 298 3.80 18.97 -2.13
N ASP A 299 3.01 19.74 -1.38
CA ASP A 299 2.96 19.73 0.10
C ASP A 299 1.51 19.89 0.53
N LEU A 300 0.89 18.78 0.94
CA LEU A 300 -0.49 18.72 1.44
C LEU A 300 -0.51 18.25 2.89
N ARG A 301 -1.47 18.73 3.67
CA ARG A 301 -1.70 18.41 5.07
C ARG A 301 -3.18 18.26 5.33
N GLY A 302 -3.49 17.50 6.38
CA GLY A 302 -4.85 17.31 6.86
C GLY A 302 -4.85 16.44 8.11
N SER A 303 -6.01 15.89 8.42
CA SER A 303 -6.18 14.91 9.49
C SER A 303 -7.17 13.84 9.05
N TYR A 304 -6.98 12.64 9.56
CA TYR A 304 -7.98 11.58 9.51
C TYR A 304 -8.80 11.63 10.79
N ASP A 305 -10.13 11.75 10.66
CA ASP A 305 -11.11 11.88 11.76
C ASP A 305 -10.74 12.97 12.81
N ASP A 306 -10.16 14.09 12.37
CA ASP A 306 -9.65 15.20 13.21
C ASP A 306 -8.54 14.82 14.22
N ILE A 307 -8.14 13.56 14.30
CA ILE A 307 -7.24 13.02 15.34
C ILE A 307 -5.86 12.68 14.75
N ALA A 308 -5.83 11.92 13.64
CA ALA A 308 -4.58 11.42 13.08
C ALA A 308 -4.04 12.38 12.00
N PRO A 309 -2.90 13.07 12.25
CA PRO A 309 -2.33 13.98 11.27
C PRO A 309 -1.90 13.24 9.99
N LEU A 310 -2.26 13.84 8.85
CA LEU A 310 -1.91 13.41 7.50
C LEU A 310 -0.96 14.43 6.87
N GLN A 311 0.12 13.99 6.28
CA GLN A 311 1.01 14.81 5.46
C GLN A 311 1.36 14.06 4.18
N VAL A 312 1.32 14.79 3.04
CA VAL A 312 1.75 14.28 1.73
C VAL A 312 2.72 15.28 1.12
N LYS A 313 3.94 14.84 0.80
CA LYS A 313 4.98 15.68 0.19
C LYS A 313 5.65 14.95 -0.94
N GLY A 314 6.14 15.72 -1.91
CA GLY A 314 6.93 15.13 -2.97
C GLY A 314 6.96 15.93 -4.26
N GLN A 315 7.17 15.21 -5.33
CA GLN A 315 7.27 15.73 -6.68
C GLN A 315 6.37 14.93 -7.62
N ILE A 316 5.68 15.63 -8.50
CA ILE A 316 4.75 15.01 -9.46
C ILE A 316 4.85 15.67 -10.84
N ASN A 317 4.60 14.89 -11.87
CA ASN A 317 4.20 15.41 -13.18
C ASN A 317 3.21 14.46 -13.85
N PRO A 318 1.89 14.68 -13.65
CA PRO A 318 0.85 13.87 -14.27
C PRO A 318 0.48 14.33 -15.69
N LEU A 319 1.00 15.49 -16.18
CA LEU A 319 0.61 16.10 -17.45
C LEU A 319 1.46 15.64 -18.64
N VAL A 320 2.47 14.81 -18.43
CA VAL A 320 3.31 14.26 -19.48
C VAL A 320 2.88 12.85 -19.88
N ALA A 321 3.24 12.41 -21.09
CA ALA A 321 2.87 11.08 -21.59
C ALA A 321 3.34 9.93 -20.71
N THR A 322 4.51 10.08 -20.06
CA THR A 322 5.02 9.16 -19.03
C THR A 322 4.98 9.85 -17.68
N PRO A 323 3.95 9.63 -16.86
CA PRO A 323 3.80 10.32 -15.57
C PRO A 323 5.00 10.11 -14.65
N TYR A 324 5.38 11.15 -13.94
CA TYR A 324 6.40 11.11 -12.90
C TYR A 324 5.76 11.35 -11.54
N LEU A 325 6.15 10.55 -10.55
CA LEU A 325 5.73 10.69 -9.17
C LEU A 325 6.87 10.24 -8.24
N ASP A 326 7.21 11.07 -7.26
CA ASP A 326 8.05 10.72 -6.11
C ASP A 326 7.41 11.37 -4.88
N VAL A 327 6.53 10.62 -4.21
CA VAL A 327 5.66 11.14 -3.14
C VAL A 327 5.79 10.30 -1.90
N GLN A 328 5.92 10.97 -0.77
CA GLN A 328 5.83 10.40 0.57
C GLN A 328 4.52 10.85 1.21
N ALA A 329 3.81 9.91 1.83
CA ALA A 329 2.62 10.20 2.64
C ALA A 329 2.73 9.54 4.00
N ASP A 330 2.45 10.32 5.05
CA ASP A 330 2.51 9.91 6.44
C ASP A 330 1.15 10.16 7.10
N VAL A 331 0.62 9.12 7.74
CA VAL A 331 -0.56 9.22 8.62
C VAL A 331 -0.22 8.56 9.95
N LYS A 332 -0.47 9.22 11.08
CA LYS A 332 -0.03 8.73 12.37
C LYS A 332 -1.18 8.61 13.36
N GLY A 333 -1.32 7.42 13.97
CA GLY A 333 -2.22 7.21 15.09
C GLY A 333 -3.70 7.10 14.73
N ILE A 334 -4.02 6.48 13.57
CA ILE A 334 -5.41 6.13 13.22
C ILE A 334 -5.94 5.13 14.24
N GLU A 335 -7.12 5.40 14.82
CA GLU A 335 -7.81 4.46 15.71
C GLU A 335 -8.28 3.24 14.93
N MET A 336 -7.76 2.07 15.30
CA MET A 336 -8.01 0.82 14.56
C MET A 336 -9.40 0.23 14.81
N THR A 337 -10.09 0.62 15.87
CA THR A 337 -11.46 0.16 16.16
C THR A 337 -12.42 0.45 15.01
N ALA A 338 -12.23 1.58 14.31
CA ALA A 338 -12.98 1.91 13.12
C ALA A 338 -12.74 0.93 11.94
N LEU A 339 -11.62 0.20 11.94
CA LEU A 339 -11.26 -0.78 10.93
C LEU A 339 -11.82 -2.19 11.23
N SER A 340 -12.57 -2.36 12.35
CA SER A 340 -13.19 -3.65 12.72
C SER A 340 -14.05 -4.28 11.61
N PRO A 341 -14.75 -3.54 10.73
CA PRO A 341 -15.46 -4.14 9.60
C PRO A 341 -14.55 -4.94 8.67
N TYR A 342 -13.35 -4.42 8.40
CA TYR A 342 -12.36 -5.11 7.56
C TYR A 342 -11.73 -6.30 8.28
N SER A 343 -11.32 -6.13 9.55
CA SER A 343 -10.72 -7.22 10.30
C SER A 343 -11.72 -8.34 10.58
N GLY A 344 -12.98 -8.02 10.89
CA GLY A 344 -14.07 -9.00 11.04
C GLY A 344 -14.28 -9.80 9.77
N LYS A 345 -14.36 -9.13 8.62
CA LYS A 345 -14.56 -9.78 7.32
C LYS A 345 -13.41 -10.70 6.94
N TYR A 346 -12.15 -10.25 7.03
CA TYR A 346 -11.01 -10.95 6.47
C TYR A 346 -10.17 -11.72 7.48
N ALA A 347 -10.11 -11.26 8.74
CA ALA A 347 -9.36 -11.90 9.81
C ALA A 347 -10.25 -12.69 10.80
N GLY A 348 -11.57 -12.49 10.79
CA GLY A 348 -12.51 -13.18 11.68
C GLY A 348 -12.56 -12.62 13.10
N TYR A 349 -12.05 -11.41 13.34
CA TYR A 349 -12.03 -10.77 14.66
C TYR A 349 -12.34 -9.28 14.56
N ALA A 350 -13.12 -8.75 15.51
CA ALA A 350 -13.21 -7.32 15.74
C ALA A 350 -11.89 -6.79 16.31
N ILE A 351 -11.66 -5.48 16.26
CA ILE A 351 -10.53 -4.82 16.91
C ILE A 351 -11.04 -4.05 18.12
N ASP A 352 -10.56 -4.41 19.32
CA ASP A 352 -10.94 -3.73 20.58
C ASP A 352 -10.13 -2.46 20.77
N LYS A 353 -8.86 -2.45 20.44
CA LYS A 353 -7.98 -1.30 20.51
C LYS A 353 -6.76 -1.42 19.60
N GLY A 354 -6.14 -0.30 19.35
CA GLY A 354 -4.88 -0.21 18.62
C GLY A 354 -4.82 1.07 17.80
N LYS A 355 -3.60 1.51 17.50
CA LYS A 355 -3.33 2.64 16.62
C LYS A 355 -2.52 2.20 15.42
N LEU A 356 -2.92 2.68 14.25
CA LEU A 356 -2.24 2.44 12.98
C LEU A 356 -1.50 3.71 12.56
N SER A 357 -0.23 3.59 12.23
CA SER A 357 0.50 4.62 11.49
C SER A 357 1.01 4.05 10.18
N LEU A 358 0.86 4.82 9.11
CA LEU A 358 1.27 4.45 7.76
C LEU A 358 2.32 5.46 7.28
N PHE A 359 3.43 4.94 6.76
CA PHE A 359 4.47 5.71 6.12
C PHE A 359 4.69 5.09 4.76
N VAL A 360 4.31 5.82 3.71
CA VAL A 360 4.38 5.29 2.35
C VAL A 360 5.22 6.20 1.48
N LYS A 361 6.05 5.60 0.65
CA LYS A 361 6.83 6.30 -0.35
C LYS A 361 6.62 5.63 -1.70
N TYR A 362 6.11 6.38 -2.66
CA TYR A 362 5.81 5.90 -4.00
C TYR A 362 6.63 6.66 -5.02
N LYS A 363 7.37 5.94 -5.85
CA LYS A 363 8.09 6.49 -6.99
C LYS A 363 7.60 5.83 -8.28
N ILE A 364 7.15 6.65 -9.22
CA ILE A 364 6.82 6.23 -10.58
C ILE A 364 7.76 6.98 -11.53
N GLU A 365 8.52 6.23 -12.31
CA GLU A 365 9.42 6.74 -13.33
C GLU A 365 9.42 5.76 -14.51
N LYS A 366 9.20 6.26 -15.73
CA LYS A 366 9.15 5.43 -16.95
C LYS A 366 8.18 4.25 -16.84
N ASN A 367 6.98 4.49 -16.32
CA ASN A 367 5.92 3.51 -16.05
C ASN A 367 6.32 2.36 -15.09
N GLN A 368 7.45 2.50 -14.38
CA GLN A 368 7.83 1.58 -13.32
C GLN A 368 7.47 2.18 -11.97
N LEU A 369 6.72 1.43 -11.17
CA LEU A 369 6.41 1.76 -9.79
C LEU A 369 7.42 1.08 -8.86
N THR A 370 7.95 1.84 -7.91
CA THR A 370 8.62 1.34 -6.71
C THR A 370 7.95 1.97 -5.50
N ALA A 371 7.54 1.16 -4.55
CA ALA A 371 6.85 1.63 -3.36
C ALA A 371 7.41 0.98 -2.10
N GLU A 372 7.55 1.76 -1.05
CA GLU A 372 7.84 1.33 0.31
C GLU A 372 6.63 1.66 1.17
N ASN A 373 6.08 0.64 1.85
CA ASN A 373 4.92 0.79 2.73
C ASN A 373 5.31 0.29 4.11
N ARG A 374 5.57 1.18 5.05
CA ARG A 374 5.78 0.84 6.44
C ARG A 374 4.47 0.97 7.20
N VAL A 375 4.02 -0.15 7.74
CA VAL A 375 2.83 -0.27 8.58
C VAL A 375 3.27 -0.43 10.01
N PHE A 376 2.94 0.53 10.87
CA PHE A 376 3.23 0.50 12.29
C PHE A 376 1.93 0.41 13.07
N LEU A 377 1.78 -0.68 13.85
CA LEU A 377 0.62 -0.94 14.69
C LEU A 377 1.07 -0.86 16.16
N ASP A 378 0.39 -0.03 16.94
CA ASP A 378 0.65 0.11 18.37
C ASP A 378 -0.54 -0.46 19.16
N GLN A 379 -0.26 -1.39 20.08
CA GLN A 379 -1.21 -2.03 20.99
C GLN A 379 -2.40 -2.71 20.31
N LEU A 380 -2.25 -3.22 19.07
CA LEU A 380 -3.31 -3.98 18.41
C LEU A 380 -3.83 -5.10 19.31
N THR A 381 -5.11 -5.08 19.61
CA THR A 381 -5.79 -6.12 20.39
C THR A 381 -7.07 -6.51 19.68
N PHE A 382 -7.20 -7.79 19.38
CA PHE A 382 -8.44 -8.35 18.85
C PHE A 382 -9.46 -8.54 19.98
N GLY A 383 -10.71 -8.26 19.65
CA GLY A 383 -11.89 -8.48 20.48
C GLY A 383 -12.61 -9.77 20.11
N ALA A 384 -13.93 -9.70 20.10
CA ALA A 384 -14.80 -10.85 19.82
C ALA A 384 -14.55 -11.43 18.42
N ALA A 385 -14.63 -12.76 18.32
CA ALA A 385 -14.65 -13.45 17.03
C ALA A 385 -15.89 -13.05 16.22
N VAL A 386 -15.69 -12.88 14.92
CA VAL A 386 -16.74 -12.53 13.95
C VAL A 386 -16.86 -13.69 12.97
N ASP A 387 -18.06 -14.24 12.85
CA ASP A 387 -18.34 -15.27 11.86
C ASP A 387 -18.40 -14.64 10.46
N SER A 388 -17.43 -14.97 9.62
CA SER A 388 -17.35 -14.49 8.24
C SER A 388 -16.87 -15.60 7.31
N PRO A 389 -17.62 -15.90 6.23
CA PRO A 389 -17.20 -16.92 5.25
C PRO A 389 -15.94 -16.53 4.49
N GLU A 390 -15.59 -15.25 4.48
CA GLU A 390 -14.39 -14.70 3.81
C GLU A 390 -13.18 -14.62 4.75
N ALA A 391 -13.36 -14.89 6.04
CA ALA A 391 -12.27 -14.87 7.01
C ALA A 391 -11.26 -15.97 6.72
N THR A 392 -9.97 -15.64 6.89
CA THR A 392 -8.90 -16.62 6.79
C THR A 392 -9.07 -17.72 7.86
N LYS A 393 -8.75 -18.96 7.51
CA LYS A 393 -8.70 -20.08 8.46
C LYS A 393 -7.38 -20.16 9.23
N LEU A 394 -6.47 -19.25 8.99
CA LEU A 394 -5.18 -19.19 9.69
C LEU A 394 -5.39 -18.70 11.13
N PRO A 395 -4.59 -19.17 12.12
CA PRO A 395 -4.63 -18.67 13.49
C PRO A 395 -4.02 -17.25 13.57
N VAL A 396 -4.82 -16.24 13.22
CA VAL A 396 -4.40 -14.83 13.12
C VAL A 396 -3.87 -14.30 14.46
N THR A 397 -4.42 -14.77 15.58
CA THR A 397 -3.98 -14.38 16.93
C THR A 397 -2.54 -14.82 17.19
N LEU A 398 -2.16 -16.04 16.79
CA LEU A 398 -0.77 -16.51 16.87
C LEU A 398 0.13 -15.68 15.94
N ALA A 399 -0.30 -15.41 14.71
CA ALA A 399 0.49 -14.58 13.80
C ALA A 399 0.76 -13.19 14.38
N VAL A 400 -0.25 -12.56 14.98
CA VAL A 400 -0.09 -11.25 15.64
C VAL A 400 0.83 -11.35 16.87
N ALA A 401 0.72 -12.43 17.67
CA ALA A 401 1.61 -12.66 18.82
C ALA A 401 3.08 -12.79 18.40
N LEU A 402 3.34 -13.45 17.26
CA LEU A 402 4.68 -13.58 16.67
C LEU A 402 5.26 -12.26 16.16
N LEU A 403 4.41 -11.40 15.60
CA LEU A 403 4.83 -10.11 15.05
C LEU A 403 4.96 -9.02 16.12
N LYS A 404 4.19 -9.11 17.21
CA LYS A 404 4.11 -8.11 18.27
C LYS A 404 5.32 -8.18 19.21
N ASN A 405 6.06 -7.06 19.34
CA ASN A 405 7.20 -6.98 20.25
C ASN A 405 6.77 -6.78 21.73
N ALA A 406 7.75 -6.74 22.66
CA ALA A 406 7.51 -6.57 24.10
C ALA A 406 6.82 -5.26 24.48
N LYS A 407 6.89 -4.25 23.62
CA LYS A 407 6.17 -2.98 23.80
C LYS A 407 4.73 -3.01 23.29
N GLY A 408 4.33 -4.10 22.65
CA GLY A 408 3.02 -4.24 22.02
C GLY A 408 2.95 -3.67 20.59
N GLU A 409 4.09 -3.41 19.96
CA GLU A 409 4.21 -2.79 18.64
C GLU A 409 4.45 -3.86 17.56
N ILE A 410 3.91 -3.62 16.37
CA ILE A 410 4.18 -4.38 15.16
C ILE A 410 4.67 -3.39 14.09
N ASP A 411 5.86 -3.61 13.55
CA ASP A 411 6.47 -2.77 12.52
C ASP A 411 6.78 -3.63 11.29
N ILE A 412 6.07 -3.39 10.19
CA ILE A 412 6.15 -4.19 8.97
C ILE A 412 6.50 -3.28 7.81
N ASN A 413 7.53 -3.62 7.04
CA ASN A 413 7.83 -2.98 5.78
C ASN A 413 7.37 -3.87 4.62
N LEU A 414 6.54 -3.30 3.73
CA LEU A 414 5.92 -3.98 2.60
C LEU A 414 6.38 -3.30 1.30
N PRO A 415 7.53 -3.69 0.74
CA PRO A 415 7.97 -3.15 -0.54
C PRO A 415 7.08 -3.71 -1.67
N VAL A 416 6.74 -2.85 -2.63
CA VAL A 416 5.98 -3.19 -3.83
C VAL A 416 6.70 -2.62 -5.04
N ALA A 417 6.83 -3.41 -6.10
CA ALA A 417 7.37 -2.96 -7.37
C ALA A 417 6.59 -3.61 -8.52
N GLY A 418 6.45 -2.86 -9.63
CA GLY A 418 5.76 -3.39 -10.81
C GLY A 418 5.69 -2.40 -11.94
N SER A 419 5.21 -2.83 -13.10
CA SER A 419 5.02 -2.00 -14.28
C SER A 419 3.57 -1.54 -14.40
N LEU A 420 3.37 -0.24 -14.65
CA LEU A 420 2.04 0.31 -14.94
C LEU A 420 1.53 -0.07 -16.35
N ASP A 421 2.42 -0.60 -17.19
CA ASP A 421 2.06 -1.11 -18.51
C ASP A 421 1.43 -2.53 -18.44
N ASP A 422 1.54 -3.19 -17.29
CA ASP A 422 0.93 -4.50 -17.04
C ASP A 422 -0.55 -4.32 -16.65
N PRO A 423 -1.51 -4.80 -17.45
CA PRO A 423 -2.93 -4.64 -17.17
C PRO A 423 -3.41 -5.42 -15.94
N GLU A 424 -2.66 -6.42 -15.48
CA GLU A 424 -2.95 -7.18 -14.26
C GLU A 424 -2.33 -6.53 -13.01
N PHE A 425 -1.50 -5.51 -13.18
CA PHE A 425 -0.85 -4.83 -12.07
C PHE A 425 -1.87 -4.11 -11.17
N SER A 426 -1.89 -4.49 -9.89
CA SER A 426 -2.74 -3.87 -8.86
C SER A 426 -1.96 -3.69 -7.56
N ILE A 427 -1.77 -2.45 -7.13
CA ILE A 427 -1.10 -2.14 -5.86
C ILE A 427 -1.83 -2.80 -4.68
N GLY A 428 -3.16 -2.71 -4.64
CA GLY A 428 -3.98 -3.33 -3.58
C GLY A 428 -3.87 -4.85 -3.55
N GLY A 429 -3.87 -5.49 -4.72
CA GLY A 429 -3.68 -6.94 -4.85
C GLY A 429 -2.29 -7.38 -4.38
N LEU A 430 -1.25 -6.65 -4.75
CA LEU A 430 0.12 -6.95 -4.31
C LEU A 430 0.30 -6.76 -2.80
N LEU A 431 -0.18 -5.66 -2.21
CA LEU A 431 -0.14 -5.45 -0.76
C LEU A 431 -0.90 -6.55 -0.02
N GLY A 432 -2.08 -6.93 -0.50
CA GLY A 432 -2.88 -8.04 0.05
C GLY A 432 -2.13 -9.37 0.00
N SER A 433 -1.46 -9.68 -1.11
CA SER A 433 -0.66 -10.90 -1.26
C SER A 433 0.57 -10.92 -0.34
N VAL A 434 1.26 -9.79 -0.19
CA VAL A 434 2.44 -9.68 0.70
C VAL A 434 2.02 -9.86 2.16
N ILE A 435 0.94 -9.22 2.60
CA ILE A 435 0.38 -9.40 3.95
C ILE A 435 -0.09 -10.85 4.15
N GLY A 436 -0.80 -11.43 3.20
CA GLY A 436 -1.24 -12.82 3.24
C GLY A 436 -0.06 -13.78 3.37
N ASN A 437 0.97 -13.63 2.57
CA ASN A 437 2.17 -14.44 2.62
C ASN A 437 2.93 -14.29 3.96
N LEU A 438 2.97 -13.08 4.53
CA LEU A 438 3.57 -12.84 5.85
C LEU A 438 2.80 -13.61 6.94
N LEU A 439 1.46 -13.55 6.93
CA LEU A 439 0.62 -14.29 7.87
C LEU A 439 0.77 -15.80 7.70
N VAL A 440 0.76 -16.29 6.46
CA VAL A 440 1.00 -17.71 6.16
C VAL A 440 2.37 -18.14 6.70
N LYS A 441 3.43 -17.39 6.42
CA LYS A 441 4.77 -17.68 6.91
C LYS A 441 4.86 -17.67 8.44
N ALA A 442 4.23 -16.71 9.11
CA ALA A 442 4.18 -16.63 10.57
C ALA A 442 3.53 -17.87 11.18
N VAL A 443 2.50 -18.42 10.55
CA VAL A 443 1.76 -19.59 11.05
C VAL A 443 2.41 -20.91 10.66
N THR A 444 2.88 -21.05 9.42
CA THR A 444 3.40 -22.34 8.91
C THR A 444 4.87 -22.57 9.25
N ALA A 445 5.64 -21.50 9.45
CA ALA A 445 7.05 -21.58 9.77
C ALA A 445 7.47 -20.54 10.83
N PRO A 446 6.87 -20.58 12.04
CA PRO A 446 7.07 -19.56 13.07
C PRO A 446 8.53 -19.45 13.52
N PHE A 447 9.23 -20.58 13.64
CA PHE A 447 10.64 -20.60 14.02
C PHE A 447 11.57 -20.05 12.94
N ALA A 448 11.26 -20.27 11.65
CA ALA A 448 12.01 -19.65 10.55
C ALA A 448 11.85 -18.12 10.56
N LEU A 449 10.65 -17.62 10.88
CA LEU A 449 10.42 -16.19 11.07
C LEU A 449 11.24 -15.64 12.25
N LEU A 450 11.19 -16.28 13.42
CA LEU A 450 11.96 -15.88 14.58
C LEU A 450 13.48 -16.00 14.32
N GLY A 451 13.92 -17.06 13.66
CA GLY A 451 15.31 -17.26 13.27
C GLY A 451 15.83 -16.15 12.35
N SER A 452 15.01 -15.66 11.43
CA SER A 452 15.38 -14.54 10.55
C SER A 452 15.53 -13.21 11.30
N ILE A 453 14.77 -13.03 12.39
CA ILE A 453 14.77 -11.78 13.19
C ILE A 453 15.87 -11.81 14.25
N PHE A 454 16.04 -12.95 14.96
CA PHE A 454 16.87 -13.05 16.16
C PHE A 454 18.10 -13.93 16.00
N GLY A 455 18.08 -14.92 15.11
CA GLY A 455 19.08 -15.96 14.98
C GLY A 455 19.94 -15.88 13.71
N GLY A 456 19.91 -14.79 12.96
CA GLY A 456 20.70 -14.66 11.74
C GLY A 456 20.34 -15.65 10.62
N GLY A 457 19.12 -16.24 10.68
CA GLY A 457 18.62 -17.24 9.73
C GLY A 457 18.76 -18.69 10.20
N GLU A 458 19.23 -18.94 11.42
CA GLU A 458 19.29 -20.28 11.99
C GLU A 458 17.90 -20.86 12.26
N GLU A 459 17.77 -22.19 12.11
CA GLU A 459 16.55 -22.94 12.45
C GLU A 459 16.40 -23.03 13.97
N LEU A 460 15.34 -22.48 14.53
CA LEU A 460 15.08 -22.43 15.97
C LEU A 460 14.04 -23.45 16.45
N SER A 461 13.50 -24.30 15.56
CA SER A 461 12.48 -25.30 15.92
C SER A 461 13.06 -26.51 16.67
N THR A 462 14.37 -26.72 16.62
CA THR A 462 15.03 -27.84 17.23
C THR A 462 16.40 -27.51 17.83
N VAL A 463 16.78 -28.27 18.83
CA VAL A 463 18.13 -28.24 19.42
C VAL A 463 18.68 -29.67 19.51
N ASP A 464 19.86 -29.90 18.92
CA ASP A 464 20.50 -31.19 18.86
C ASP A 464 21.40 -31.42 20.06
N PHE A 465 21.54 -32.69 20.48
CA PHE A 465 22.39 -33.15 21.57
C PHE A 465 23.40 -34.17 21.07
N ASP A 466 24.49 -34.36 21.82
CA ASP A 466 25.40 -35.45 21.58
C ASP A 466 24.73 -36.79 21.95
N PHE A 467 25.12 -37.86 21.29
CA PHE A 467 24.52 -39.17 21.49
C PHE A 467 24.64 -39.64 22.95
N GLY A 468 23.50 -39.98 23.52
CA GLY A 468 23.37 -40.45 24.90
C GLY A 468 23.56 -39.39 25.99
N LEU A 469 23.78 -38.12 25.59
CA LEU A 469 23.98 -37.02 26.52
C LEU A 469 22.77 -36.09 26.57
N ALA A 470 22.62 -35.40 27.70
CA ALA A 470 21.62 -34.34 27.91
C ALA A 470 22.27 -32.96 28.20
N ALA A 471 23.59 -32.85 28.06
CA ALA A 471 24.30 -31.60 28.23
C ALA A 471 24.09 -30.69 27.02
N VAL A 472 23.78 -29.40 27.27
CA VAL A 472 23.58 -28.42 26.21
C VAL A 472 24.91 -28.09 25.55
N THR A 473 25.03 -28.38 24.26
CA THR A 473 26.26 -28.16 23.48
C THR A 473 26.44 -26.66 23.14
N PRO A 474 27.66 -26.19 22.78
CA PRO A 474 27.88 -24.81 22.37
C PRO A 474 27.06 -24.37 21.14
N SER A 475 26.73 -25.29 20.23
CA SER A 475 25.82 -25.02 19.10
C SER A 475 24.38 -24.88 19.56
N ALA A 476 23.95 -25.72 20.49
CA ALA A 476 22.65 -25.66 21.14
C ALA A 476 22.48 -24.34 21.92
N GLN A 477 23.51 -23.90 22.63
CA GLN A 477 23.47 -22.61 23.38
C GLN A 477 23.17 -21.43 22.47
N ARG A 478 23.81 -21.30 21.31
CA ARG A 478 23.54 -20.20 20.37
C ARG A 478 22.09 -20.16 19.91
N ARG A 479 21.52 -21.35 19.56
CA ARG A 479 20.10 -21.42 19.16
C ARG A 479 19.17 -21.09 20.33
N LEU A 480 19.48 -21.56 21.52
CA LEU A 480 18.70 -21.24 22.73
C LEU A 480 18.81 -19.78 23.14
N GLU A 481 19.96 -19.12 22.94
CA GLU A 481 20.12 -17.66 23.14
C GLU A 481 19.20 -16.87 22.21
N ALA A 482 19.17 -17.23 20.92
CA ALA A 482 18.28 -16.62 19.94
C ALA A 482 16.80 -16.86 20.29
N LEU A 483 16.46 -18.09 20.72
CA LEU A 483 15.10 -18.46 21.14
C LEU A 483 14.69 -17.73 22.42
N ALA A 484 15.57 -17.65 23.43
CA ALA A 484 15.31 -16.91 24.68
C ALA A 484 15.06 -15.41 24.38
N LYS A 485 15.91 -14.80 23.54
CA LYS A 485 15.73 -13.42 23.10
C LYS A 485 14.39 -13.21 22.37
N ALA A 486 14.02 -14.15 21.50
CA ALA A 486 12.75 -14.11 20.79
C ALA A 486 11.56 -14.21 21.75
N LEU A 487 11.61 -15.11 22.71
CA LEU A 487 10.56 -15.26 23.72
C LEU A 487 10.46 -14.04 24.64
N LEU A 488 11.56 -13.43 25.06
CA LEU A 488 11.54 -12.21 25.86
C LEU A 488 10.97 -11.02 25.10
N ASP A 489 11.28 -10.91 23.82
CA ASP A 489 10.74 -9.83 22.95
C ASP A 489 9.28 -10.08 22.52
N ARG A 490 8.78 -11.32 22.65
CA ARG A 490 7.42 -11.75 22.29
C ARG A 490 6.67 -12.32 23.50
N PRO A 491 6.20 -11.47 24.43
CA PRO A 491 5.66 -11.92 25.72
C PRO A 491 4.39 -12.77 25.62
N ALA A 492 3.66 -12.69 24.51
CA ALA A 492 2.45 -13.47 24.29
C ALA A 492 2.71 -14.93 23.87
N LEU A 493 3.93 -15.27 23.42
CA LEU A 493 4.25 -16.62 22.98
C LEU A 493 4.50 -17.55 24.16
N LYS A 494 4.04 -18.79 24.02
CA LYS A 494 4.32 -19.92 24.91
C LYS A 494 5.10 -20.95 24.13
N LEU A 495 6.02 -21.65 24.81
CA LEU A 495 6.90 -22.63 24.22
C LEU A 495 6.61 -24.03 24.77
N ASP A 496 6.27 -24.95 23.89
CA ASP A 496 6.22 -26.36 24.15
C ASP A 496 7.59 -26.97 23.90
N ILE A 497 8.07 -27.81 24.81
CA ILE A 497 9.38 -28.44 24.79
C ILE A 497 9.17 -29.96 24.81
N GLU A 498 9.49 -30.63 23.71
CA GLU A 498 9.40 -32.09 23.58
C GLU A 498 10.78 -32.70 23.44
N GLY A 499 11.22 -33.47 24.43
CA GLY A 499 12.46 -34.23 24.36
C GLY A 499 12.32 -35.49 23.51
N GLN A 500 13.34 -35.76 22.71
CA GLN A 500 13.41 -36.96 21.88
C GLN A 500 14.72 -37.75 22.13
N ALA A 501 14.65 -39.05 22.00
CA ALA A 501 15.79 -39.96 22.00
C ALA A 501 15.72 -40.89 20.79
N ASP A 502 16.91 -41.22 20.26
CA ASP A 502 17.06 -42.07 19.08
C ASP A 502 17.44 -43.50 19.53
N PRO A 503 16.62 -44.52 19.23
CA PRO A 503 16.90 -45.91 19.65
C PRO A 503 18.10 -46.55 18.95
N GLU A 504 18.61 -45.98 17.85
CA GLU A 504 19.77 -46.50 17.13
C GLU A 504 21.09 -45.87 17.60
N SER A 505 21.13 -44.53 17.77
CA SER A 505 22.36 -43.80 18.07
C SER A 505 22.59 -43.51 19.56
N ASP A 506 21.51 -43.25 20.34
CA ASP A 506 21.62 -42.89 21.75
C ASP A 506 22.06 -44.03 22.70
N PRO A 507 21.71 -45.31 22.47
CA PRO A 507 22.10 -46.39 23.39
C PRO A 507 23.60 -46.51 23.62
N GLU A 508 24.41 -46.36 22.56
CA GLU A 508 25.86 -46.46 22.67
C GLU A 508 26.46 -45.27 23.46
N GLY A 509 25.96 -44.06 23.18
CA GLY A 509 26.34 -42.86 23.94
C GLY A 509 25.95 -42.97 25.42
N LEU A 510 24.71 -43.45 25.70
CA LEU A 510 24.21 -43.62 27.07
C LEU A 510 24.98 -44.67 27.88
N LYS A 511 25.42 -45.78 27.25
CA LYS A 511 26.31 -46.75 27.87
C LYS A 511 27.64 -46.12 28.30
N ARG A 512 28.22 -45.27 27.43
CA ARG A 512 29.48 -44.55 27.72
C ARG A 512 29.27 -43.49 28.81
N ASP A 513 28.16 -42.75 28.80
CA ASP A 513 27.81 -41.80 29.85
C ASP A 513 27.67 -42.50 31.22
N ARG A 514 26.97 -43.65 31.26
CA ARG A 514 26.88 -44.50 32.48
C ARG A 514 28.23 -44.97 32.97
N LEU A 515 29.13 -45.43 32.08
CA LEU A 515 30.48 -45.81 32.45
C LEU A 515 31.25 -44.61 33.02
N THR A 516 31.21 -43.48 32.35
CA THR A 516 31.86 -42.22 32.79
C THR A 516 31.35 -41.79 34.17
N SER A 517 30.03 -41.86 34.38
CA SER A 517 29.39 -41.53 35.66
C SER A 517 29.85 -42.46 36.78
N LYS A 518 29.96 -43.80 36.52
CA LYS A 518 30.48 -44.75 37.48
C LYS A 518 31.95 -44.47 37.84
N LEU A 519 32.76 -44.14 36.84
CA LEU A 519 34.19 -43.81 37.04
C LEU A 519 34.35 -42.54 37.88
N THR A 520 33.52 -41.50 37.57
CA THR A 520 33.52 -40.22 38.31
C THR A 520 33.06 -40.39 39.75
N ALA A 521 32.00 -41.19 39.97
CA ALA A 521 31.55 -41.53 41.34
C ALA A 521 32.63 -42.24 42.16
N LEU A 522 33.30 -43.21 41.57
CA LEU A 522 34.41 -43.90 42.25
C LEU A 522 35.62 -43.02 42.59
N LYS A 523 35.90 -42.03 41.71
CA LYS A 523 36.95 -41.05 41.98
C LYS A 523 36.53 -40.13 43.13
N ALA A 524 35.26 -39.62 43.12
CA ALA A 524 34.73 -38.82 44.22
C ALA A 524 34.75 -39.54 45.59
N GLU A 525 34.38 -40.82 45.61
CA GLU A 525 34.50 -41.65 46.83
C GLU A 525 35.95 -41.78 47.35
N GLY A 526 36.90 -41.84 46.40
CA GLY A 526 38.35 -41.91 46.77
C GLY A 526 38.85 -40.58 47.33
N VAL A 527 38.42 -39.49 46.85
CA VAL A 527 38.77 -38.13 47.34
C VAL A 527 38.12 -37.84 48.71
N ASN A 528 36.89 -38.27 48.94
CA ASN A 528 36.19 -38.07 50.22
C ASN A 528 36.76 -38.91 51.35
N LYS A 529 37.47 -39.99 51.07
CA LYS A 529 38.20 -40.80 52.09
C LYS A 529 39.56 -40.23 52.47
N GLY A 530 40.04 -39.20 51.69
CA GLY A 530 41.36 -38.59 51.89
C GLY A 530 41.38 -37.21 52.53
N ASN A 531 40.39 -36.39 52.32
CA ASN A 531 40.29 -35.05 52.88
C ASN A 531 38.78 -34.65 53.07
N GLY A 532 38.44 -34.26 54.28
CA GLY A 532 37.05 -33.96 54.72
C GLY A 532 36.36 -32.73 54.16
N GLU A 533 36.54 -32.41 52.90
CA GLU A 533 35.73 -31.37 52.19
C GLU A 533 35.08 -32.02 50.96
N SER A 534 33.74 -31.95 50.94
CA SER A 534 32.90 -32.37 49.82
C SER A 534 33.20 -31.51 48.62
N ALA A 535 34.07 -31.94 47.72
CA ALA A 535 34.20 -31.34 46.40
C ALA A 535 32.99 -31.74 45.55
N ALA A 536 32.31 -30.75 44.94
CA ALA A 536 31.20 -31.00 44.03
C ALA A 536 31.64 -31.96 42.91
N ALA A 537 30.84 -32.99 42.64
CA ALA A 537 31.15 -34.07 41.69
C ALA A 537 31.46 -33.59 40.26
N ASP A 538 30.99 -32.40 39.87
CA ASP A 538 31.14 -31.82 38.52
C ASP A 538 32.57 -31.31 38.21
N ALA A 539 33.47 -31.21 39.18
CA ALA A 539 34.84 -30.70 39.00
C ALA A 539 35.93 -31.79 38.91
N VAL A 540 35.55 -33.07 38.93
CA VAL A 540 36.52 -34.18 39.05
C VAL A 540 36.84 -34.80 37.67
N GLY A 541 37.58 -34.07 36.84
CA GLY A 541 38.11 -34.63 35.59
C GLY A 541 39.00 -35.85 35.82
N ILE A 542 38.74 -36.97 35.12
CA ILE A 542 39.55 -38.18 35.21
C ILE A 542 40.78 -38.02 34.31
N SER A 543 41.99 -38.10 34.91
CA SER A 543 43.20 -37.98 34.09
C SER A 543 43.51 -39.35 33.39
N ALA A 544 44.22 -39.27 32.27
CA ALA A 544 44.62 -40.46 31.51
C ALA A 544 45.44 -41.48 32.37
N LYS A 545 46.07 -41.03 33.43
CA LYS A 545 46.81 -41.90 34.36
C LYS A 545 45.90 -42.63 35.36
N GLU A 546 44.79 -42.02 35.73
CA GLU A 546 43.82 -42.57 36.70
C GLU A 546 42.82 -43.52 36.03
N TYR A 547 42.52 -43.28 34.74
CA TYR A 547 41.53 -44.02 33.99
C TYR A 547 41.66 -45.54 34.05
N PRO A 548 42.84 -46.16 33.84
CA PRO A 548 42.98 -47.60 33.88
C PRO A 548 42.64 -48.22 35.25
N ALA A 549 43.06 -47.56 36.33
CA ALA A 549 42.84 -48.09 37.70
C ALA A 549 41.36 -47.96 38.12
N LEU A 550 40.70 -46.85 37.73
CA LEU A 550 39.26 -46.64 37.97
C LEU A 550 38.42 -47.61 37.11
N LEU A 551 38.80 -47.84 35.86
CA LEU A 551 38.11 -48.75 34.94
C LEU A 551 38.20 -50.18 35.43
N GLU A 552 39.36 -50.61 35.92
CA GLU A 552 39.56 -51.97 36.53
C GLU A 552 38.63 -52.14 37.75
N ARG A 553 38.46 -51.11 38.56
CA ARG A 553 37.56 -51.20 39.74
C ARG A 553 36.09 -51.30 39.27
N VAL A 554 35.66 -50.54 38.28
CA VAL A 554 34.30 -50.65 37.67
C VAL A 554 34.17 -52.08 37.10
N TYR A 555 35.10 -52.52 36.25
CA TYR A 555 35.07 -53.82 35.63
C TYR A 555 34.92 -54.97 36.65
N ARG A 556 35.64 -54.93 37.78
CA ARG A 556 35.53 -55.93 38.86
C ARG A 556 34.18 -55.85 39.57
N ALA A 557 33.60 -54.68 39.74
CA ALA A 557 32.34 -54.46 40.45
C ALA A 557 31.12 -54.88 39.65
N GLU A 558 31.16 -54.79 38.31
CA GLU A 558 30.01 -55.12 37.43
C GLU A 558 29.61 -56.61 37.56
N ASP A 559 28.33 -56.92 37.37
CA ASP A 559 27.77 -58.27 37.47
C ASP A 559 27.53 -58.85 36.06
N PHE A 560 28.62 -59.37 35.47
CA PHE A 560 28.57 -60.15 34.23
C PHE A 560 29.68 -61.21 34.23
N ALA A 561 29.57 -62.21 33.34
CA ALA A 561 30.54 -63.27 33.21
C ALA A 561 31.94 -62.78 32.79
N LYS A 562 32.92 -62.82 33.67
CA LYS A 562 34.28 -62.32 33.42
C LYS A 562 35.24 -63.43 33.21
N PRO A 563 36.22 -63.29 32.30
CA PRO A 563 37.33 -64.24 32.20
C PRO A 563 38.04 -64.42 33.53
N ARG A 564 38.31 -65.71 33.91
CA ARG A 564 39.00 -66.06 35.14
C ARG A 564 40.36 -66.72 34.84
N ASN A 565 41.31 -66.52 35.71
CA ASN A 565 42.59 -67.18 35.62
C ASN A 565 42.48 -68.63 36.15
N VAL A 566 43.59 -69.41 36.05
CA VAL A 566 43.63 -70.81 36.48
C VAL A 566 43.36 -71.04 37.98
N VAL A 567 43.37 -69.97 38.79
CA VAL A 567 43.09 -69.98 40.23
C VAL A 567 41.68 -69.52 40.56
N GLY A 568 40.84 -69.24 39.50
CA GLY A 568 39.43 -68.81 39.64
C GLY A 568 39.21 -67.32 39.90
N MET A 569 40.25 -66.48 39.97
CA MET A 569 40.15 -65.04 40.16
C MET A 569 39.86 -64.32 38.82
N VAL A 570 39.11 -63.17 38.85
CA VAL A 570 38.86 -62.37 37.70
C VAL A 570 40.17 -61.88 37.10
N LYS A 571 40.36 -62.12 35.78
CA LYS A 571 41.58 -61.76 35.07
C LYS A 571 41.48 -60.24 34.72
N THR A 572 42.53 -59.48 35.06
CA THR A 572 42.66 -58.08 34.56
C THR A 572 43.01 -58.14 33.07
N LEU A 573 42.24 -57.47 32.26
CA LEU A 573 42.39 -57.39 30.80
C LEU A 573 43.01 -56.03 30.41
N PRO A 574 43.46 -55.87 29.15
CA PRO A 574 43.78 -54.54 28.60
C PRO A 574 42.61 -53.59 28.77
N VAL A 575 42.94 -52.32 28.91
CA VAL A 575 41.94 -51.21 29.13
C VAL A 575 40.80 -51.29 28.11
N ASP A 576 41.14 -51.40 26.83
CA ASP A 576 40.17 -51.42 25.71
C ASP A 576 39.26 -52.68 25.79
N GLU A 577 39.76 -53.82 26.28
CA GLU A 577 38.93 -55.01 26.39
C GLU A 577 37.99 -54.93 27.60
N MET A 578 38.45 -54.39 28.73
CA MET A 578 37.58 -54.14 29.87
C MET A 578 36.44 -53.16 29.52
N GLU A 579 36.77 -52.08 28.85
CA GLU A 579 35.77 -51.08 28.38
C GLU A 579 34.73 -51.72 27.45
N LYS A 580 35.17 -52.45 26.42
CA LYS A 580 34.27 -53.18 25.49
C LYS A 580 33.36 -54.17 26.23
N LEU A 581 33.86 -54.92 27.18
CA LEU A 581 33.06 -55.89 27.96
C LEU A 581 32.01 -55.17 28.84
N ILE A 582 32.37 -54.05 29.48
CA ILE A 582 31.42 -53.24 30.27
C ILE A 582 30.32 -52.69 29.36
N LEU A 583 30.68 -52.06 28.25
CA LEU A 583 29.73 -51.52 27.33
C LEU A 583 28.81 -52.57 26.69
N ALA A 584 29.35 -53.73 26.32
CA ALA A 584 28.57 -54.83 25.74
C ALA A 584 27.53 -55.40 26.71
N ASN A 585 27.86 -55.42 28.02
CA ASN A 585 26.97 -55.94 29.07
C ASN A 585 26.12 -54.86 29.76
N THR A 586 26.29 -53.60 29.40
CA THR A 586 25.42 -52.52 29.86
C THR A 586 24.12 -52.53 29.03
N VAL A 587 23.01 -52.91 29.64
CA VAL A 587 21.70 -52.94 29.00
C VAL A 587 21.13 -51.52 29.01
N VAL A 588 20.62 -51.09 27.88
CA VAL A 588 19.86 -49.84 27.70
C VAL A 588 18.50 -50.24 27.11
N ASP A 589 17.45 -49.94 27.83
CA ASP A 589 16.08 -50.23 27.41
C ASP A 589 15.31 -48.96 27.00
N GLU A 590 14.05 -49.10 26.60
CA GLU A 590 13.19 -47.97 26.18
C GLU A 590 12.93 -46.99 27.33
N SER A 591 12.92 -47.47 28.58
CA SER A 591 12.75 -46.61 29.77
C SER A 591 13.92 -45.66 29.94
N ASP A 592 15.13 -46.16 29.70
CA ASP A 592 16.36 -45.38 29.74
C ASP A 592 16.39 -44.30 28.68
N LEU A 593 15.90 -44.61 27.47
CA LEU A 593 15.80 -43.64 26.37
C LEU A 593 14.74 -42.58 26.67
N ARG A 594 13.63 -42.97 27.28
CA ARG A 594 12.61 -41.99 27.72
C ARG A 594 13.14 -41.06 28.81
N GLU A 595 13.91 -41.60 29.76
CA GLU A 595 14.57 -40.80 30.79
C GLU A 595 15.61 -39.84 30.20
N LEU A 596 16.39 -40.28 29.19
CA LEU A 596 17.32 -39.43 28.47
C LEU A 596 16.59 -38.29 27.77
N ALA A 597 15.50 -38.59 27.08
CA ALA A 597 14.66 -37.58 26.41
C ALA A 597 14.09 -36.58 27.41
N ASP A 598 13.62 -37.02 28.57
CA ASP A 598 13.12 -36.16 29.66
C ASP A 598 14.23 -35.24 30.22
N ARG A 599 15.44 -35.82 30.46
CA ARG A 599 16.61 -35.04 30.88
C ARG A 599 16.98 -33.94 29.87
N ARG A 600 16.92 -34.21 28.54
CA ARG A 600 17.17 -33.24 27.49
C ARG A 600 16.13 -32.11 27.53
N ALA A 601 14.85 -32.44 27.65
CA ALA A 601 13.78 -31.46 27.75
C ALA A 601 13.94 -30.56 28.99
N LYS A 602 14.24 -31.15 30.12
CA LYS A 602 14.51 -30.43 31.37
C LYS A 602 15.77 -29.56 31.28
N ALA A 603 16.86 -30.03 30.68
CA ALA A 603 18.07 -29.25 30.49
C ALA A 603 17.82 -27.98 29.66
N VAL A 604 17.02 -28.09 28.57
CA VAL A 604 16.61 -26.92 27.76
C VAL A 604 15.73 -25.98 28.58
N ARG A 605 14.72 -26.47 29.27
CA ARG A 605 13.86 -25.67 30.13
C ARG A 605 14.67 -24.92 31.19
N ASP A 606 15.53 -25.60 31.89
CA ASP A 606 16.33 -25.02 32.98
C ASP A 606 17.34 -23.99 32.44
N TRP A 607 17.87 -24.23 31.24
CA TRP A 607 18.70 -23.25 30.54
C TRP A 607 17.91 -21.99 30.19
N LEU A 608 16.68 -22.11 29.66
CA LEU A 608 15.81 -20.98 29.33
C LEU A 608 15.40 -20.20 30.60
N LEU A 609 15.10 -20.88 31.69
CA LEU A 609 14.80 -20.26 32.99
C LEU A 609 16.01 -19.46 33.50
N ALA A 610 17.22 -19.98 33.41
CA ALA A 610 18.45 -19.28 33.78
C ALA A 610 18.68 -18.02 32.92
N HIS A 611 18.13 -17.99 31.70
CA HIS A 611 18.17 -16.84 30.80
C HIS A 611 16.88 -15.96 30.84
N GLN A 612 16.21 -15.95 32.00
CA GLN A 612 15.10 -15.06 32.34
C GLN A 612 13.79 -15.29 31.57
N VAL A 613 13.62 -16.40 30.86
CA VAL A 613 12.33 -16.76 30.28
C VAL A 613 11.39 -17.23 31.40
N PRO A 614 10.17 -16.62 31.55
CA PRO A 614 9.25 -16.95 32.64
C PRO A 614 8.76 -18.40 32.57
N ALA A 615 8.71 -19.07 33.75
CA ALA A 615 8.34 -20.48 33.85
C ALA A 615 6.93 -20.78 33.34
N GLU A 616 5.99 -19.87 33.53
CA GLU A 616 4.59 -19.99 33.08
C GLU A 616 4.42 -20.02 31.55
N ARG A 617 5.51 -19.81 30.83
CA ARG A 617 5.53 -19.82 29.36
C ARG A 617 6.22 -21.05 28.77
N LEU A 618 6.78 -21.94 29.62
CA LEU A 618 7.54 -23.11 29.22
C LEU A 618 6.79 -24.39 29.63
N PHE A 619 6.36 -25.17 28.65
CA PHE A 619 5.57 -26.39 28.86
C PHE A 619 6.34 -27.60 28.38
N LEU A 620 6.57 -28.57 29.29
CA LEU A 620 7.13 -29.85 28.92
C LEU A 620 6.04 -30.77 28.36
N ARG A 621 6.24 -31.23 27.13
CA ARG A 621 5.37 -32.21 26.48
C ARG A 621 5.83 -33.65 26.76
N PRO A 622 4.94 -34.65 26.62
CA PRO A 622 5.34 -36.04 26.71
C PRO A 622 6.51 -36.36 25.77
N VAL A 623 7.56 -36.97 26.30
CA VAL A 623 8.77 -37.30 25.53
C VAL A 623 8.50 -38.39 24.49
N LYS A 624 9.27 -38.41 23.43
CA LYS A 624 9.17 -39.40 22.35
C LYS A 624 10.49 -40.17 22.20
N VAL A 625 10.38 -41.47 22.03
CA VAL A 625 11.45 -42.32 21.49
C VAL A 625 11.14 -42.48 19.99
N ALA A 626 12.05 -42.04 19.14
CA ALA A 626 11.86 -42.13 17.70
C ALA A 626 11.65 -43.60 17.29
N LYS A 627 10.61 -43.86 16.46
CA LYS A 627 10.44 -45.21 15.91
C LYS A 627 11.24 -45.30 14.61
N PRO A 628 11.90 -46.46 14.35
CA PRO A 628 12.65 -46.64 13.11
C PRO A 628 11.79 -46.73 11.85
N ASP A 629 10.46 -46.74 11.97
CA ASP A 629 9.53 -46.87 10.83
C ASP A 629 9.24 -45.54 10.18
N GLY A 630 9.90 -45.32 9.03
CA GLY A 630 9.80 -44.17 8.14
C GLY A 630 8.42 -43.94 7.49
N LYS A 631 7.38 -43.67 8.26
CA LYS A 631 6.08 -43.14 7.79
C LYS A 631 5.63 -41.99 8.67
N SER A 632 6.32 -40.90 8.57
CA SER A 632 5.83 -39.58 8.99
C SER A 632 5.74 -38.71 7.72
N ASP A 633 4.58 -38.14 7.44
CA ASP A 633 4.32 -37.25 6.28
C ASP A 633 5.06 -35.89 6.34
N ALA A 634 5.99 -35.72 7.26
CA ALA A 634 6.89 -34.56 7.29
C ALA A 634 8.35 -35.06 7.10
N PRO A 635 9.18 -34.32 6.35
CA PRO A 635 10.60 -34.66 6.23
C PRO A 635 11.27 -34.46 7.60
N VAL A 636 11.38 -35.54 8.37
CA VAL A 636 12.16 -35.57 9.60
C VAL A 636 13.64 -35.71 9.18
N PRO A 637 14.49 -34.71 9.42
CA PRO A 637 15.93 -34.90 9.23
C PRO A 637 16.40 -36.04 10.13
N ALA A 638 17.25 -36.91 9.63
CA ALA A 638 17.82 -38.07 10.37
C ALA A 638 18.47 -37.61 11.70
N GLY A 639 18.05 -38.22 12.83
CA GLY A 639 18.62 -38.00 14.14
C GLY A 639 17.55 -37.68 15.19
N GLY A 640 17.18 -38.66 16.04
CA GLY A 640 16.23 -38.49 17.15
C GLY A 640 16.84 -37.91 18.43
N ASN A 641 18.11 -37.52 18.43
CA ASN A 641 18.85 -37.01 19.59
C ASN A 641 18.68 -35.49 19.78
N ARG A 642 17.44 -35.04 19.90
CA ARG A 642 17.10 -33.59 19.90
C ARG A 642 15.98 -33.24 20.88
N VAL A 643 15.79 -31.94 21.06
CA VAL A 643 14.57 -31.37 21.62
C VAL A 643 13.87 -30.60 20.51
N VAL A 644 12.55 -30.81 20.37
CA VAL A 644 11.69 -30.16 19.39
C VAL A 644 10.80 -29.13 20.09
N PHE A 645 10.61 -27.99 19.46
CA PHE A 645 9.80 -26.91 19.98
C PHE A 645 8.51 -26.73 19.17
N ALA A 646 7.45 -26.29 19.86
CA ALA A 646 6.25 -25.74 19.23
C ALA A 646 5.85 -24.45 19.95
N LEU A 647 5.20 -23.53 19.23
CA LEU A 647 4.74 -22.24 19.75
C LEU A 647 3.20 -22.22 19.81
N GLU A 648 2.72 -21.70 20.95
CA GLU A 648 1.30 -21.41 21.17
C GLU A 648 1.05 -19.91 21.43
#